data_de8ce3328358857c3e217532c8e5b60d
#
_entry.id   de8ce3328358857c3e217532c8e5b60d
#
_cell.length_a   1.000
_cell.length_b   1.000
_cell.length_c   1.000
_cell.angle_alpha   90.00
_cell.angle_beta   90.00
_cell.angle_gamma   90.00
#
_symmetry.space_group_name_H-M   'P 1'
#
loop_
_entity.id
_entity.type
_entity.pdbx_description
1 polymer ?
#
loop_
_entity_poly.entity_id
_entity_poly.type
_entity_poly.pdbx_seq_one_letter_code
_entity_poly.pdbx_strand_id
1 'polypeptide(L)'
;MPRLLLEARWFISLGLCLGLFAILLTYSKADPAWSHASFATPRNLGGRFGAYLADLMLYIFGISAFWWVALFGRRVLQGWRELWSIPLPPDPNAKPESLLVRWLGFGLTLICSMGLESIRMHSLSWELPRPPGGILGELIGDPLQMSLGFTGATLVLLFGFCAGLSLFLHFSWLDVAEKVGRFLEVTYHRIRERRDSEEDRKLGEVAAEEREEFVEEFRGRVEVAAPVQIVRAPVEIPKSARVEREKQQPLFVDIPDSELPPLALLDPVPEAKETISADVLEFTSRLIERKLAEFNVQVTVIAAYPGPVVTRYEIDPAIGVKGSQIVNLSRDLARSLGVVSMRVVETIPGKTCMALELPNPTRQSVYLSEILTSQVYNDNHSLLTLALGKDISGSPMVADLAKMPHCLVAGTTGAGKSVGINAMILSLLFKAKPDEVRLIMIDPKMLEMAIYDKIPHLLCPVVTDMKQAYNALNWAVNEMERRYKLMSKFGVRNLAGFNKKILEAEEKGEKLTNPFSLTPDDPEPIYKAPVIVVIIDELADLMMVSGKKIEELIARIAQKARAAGIHLVLATQRPSVDVITGLIKANVPTRISFQVSSKVDSRTILDQQGAEALLGMGDMLYMAPGTGLPVRVHGAFVSDDEVHRVVEWLKEKGEANYIDGVLEGADESNADAFTSESGGEADPLYDQAVAIVLENKRPSISLVQRHLRIGYNRAARLLEDMEKAGLVSKMGNGGNREILHRPSE
;
A
#
# COMPACT_ATOMS: atom_id res chain seq x y z
N MET A 1 -0.29 41.38 2.46
CA MET A 1 0.60 42.48 2.90
C MET A 1 1.76 42.59 1.90
N PRO A 2 2.24 43.77 1.56
CA PRO A 2 3.42 43.89 0.69
C PRO A 2 4.64 43.22 1.38
N ARG A 3 5.44 42.51 0.61
CA ARG A 3 6.62 41.72 1.05
C ARG A 3 7.57 42.51 1.96
N LEU A 4 7.78 43.79 1.65
CA LEU A 4 8.57 44.70 2.46
C LEU A 4 8.13 44.88 3.92
N LEU A 5 6.81 44.90 4.15
CA LEU A 5 6.24 44.98 5.52
C LEU A 5 6.44 43.70 6.31
N LEU A 6 6.40 42.54 5.63
CA LEU A 6 6.68 41.24 6.25
C LEU A 6 8.15 41.13 6.63
N GLU A 7 9.06 41.54 5.75
CA GLU A 7 10.49 41.56 6.00
C GLU A 7 10.84 42.52 7.15
N ALA A 8 10.32 43.73 7.14
CA ALA A 8 10.56 44.71 8.24
C ALA A 8 10.06 44.17 9.59
N ARG A 9 8.86 43.57 9.64
CA ARG A 9 8.33 42.94 10.85
C ARG A 9 9.14 41.75 11.33
N TRP A 10 9.69 40.98 10.40
CA TRP A 10 10.57 39.84 10.70
C TRP A 10 11.89 40.31 11.32
N PHE A 11 12.55 41.32 10.74
CA PHE A 11 13.78 41.89 11.28
C PHE A 11 13.59 42.51 12.66
N ILE A 12 12.48 43.21 12.89
CA ILE A 12 12.14 43.77 14.20
C ILE A 12 11.98 42.65 15.23
N SER A 13 11.25 41.58 14.85
CA SER A 13 11.03 40.43 15.75
C SER A 13 12.34 39.69 16.05
N LEU A 14 13.22 39.55 15.06
CA LEU A 14 14.55 38.95 15.21
C LEU A 14 15.43 39.79 16.14
N GLY A 15 15.47 41.11 15.94
CA GLY A 15 16.22 42.03 16.78
C GLY A 15 15.75 42.02 18.25
N LEU A 16 14.41 42.01 18.46
CA LEU A 16 13.82 41.88 19.80
C LEU A 16 14.15 40.52 20.46
N CYS A 17 14.06 39.43 19.68
CA CYS A 17 14.37 38.09 20.17
C CYS A 17 15.83 37.99 20.61
N LEU A 18 16.78 38.35 19.73
CA LEU A 18 18.21 38.29 20.01
C LEU A 18 18.63 39.28 21.11
N GLY A 19 18.10 40.52 21.05
CA GLY A 19 18.38 41.53 22.06
C GLY A 19 17.93 41.14 23.43
N LEU A 20 16.65 40.68 23.56
CA LEU A 20 16.13 40.24 24.86
C LEU A 20 16.85 38.99 25.38
N PHE A 21 17.16 38.04 24.51
CA PHE A 21 17.97 36.86 24.87
C PHE A 21 19.35 37.24 25.41
N ALA A 22 20.07 38.11 24.70
CA ALA A 22 21.39 38.58 25.11
C ALA A 22 21.34 39.34 26.45
N ILE A 23 20.35 40.20 26.63
CA ILE A 23 20.17 41.01 27.86
C ILE A 23 19.88 40.09 29.07
N LEU A 24 18.99 39.09 28.92
CA LEU A 24 18.66 38.16 29.98
C LEU A 24 19.81 37.20 30.32
N LEU A 25 20.52 36.73 29.28
CA LEU A 25 21.66 35.78 29.45
C LEU A 25 22.86 36.44 30.15
N THR A 26 23.10 37.74 29.91
CA THR A 26 24.22 38.48 30.48
C THR A 26 23.84 39.28 31.74
N TYR A 27 22.76 38.89 32.40
CA TYR A 27 22.40 39.47 33.69
C TYR A 27 23.47 39.23 34.74
N SER A 28 23.82 40.24 35.48
CA SER A 28 24.74 40.18 36.60
C SER A 28 24.22 41.01 37.78
N LYS A 29 24.20 40.44 38.96
CA LYS A 29 23.77 41.12 40.20
C LYS A 29 24.68 42.30 40.58
N ALA A 30 25.88 42.38 39.99
CA ALA A 30 26.81 43.52 40.24
C ALA A 30 26.46 44.77 39.41
N ASP A 31 25.63 44.63 38.37
CA ASP A 31 25.24 45.73 37.49
C ASP A 31 24.23 46.68 38.18
N PRO A 32 24.20 47.98 37.77
CA PRO A 32 23.16 48.88 38.24
C PRO A 32 21.80 48.40 37.79
N ALA A 33 20.88 48.24 38.75
CA ALA A 33 19.62 47.58 38.55
C ALA A 33 18.45 48.32 39.22
N TRP A 34 17.22 47.90 38.92
CA TRP A 34 16.03 48.44 39.55
C TRP A 34 15.87 47.97 41.00
N SER A 35 16.26 46.73 41.27
CA SER A 35 16.13 46.10 42.57
C SER A 35 17.21 46.51 43.57
N HIS A 36 18.35 47.05 43.11
CA HIS A 36 19.47 47.50 43.98
C HIS A 36 20.32 48.61 43.33
N ALA A 37 20.92 49.45 44.12
CA ALA A 37 21.80 50.51 43.68
C ALA A 37 23.24 50.00 43.56
N SER A 38 23.85 50.11 42.37
CA SER A 38 25.24 49.80 42.13
C SER A 38 25.88 50.94 41.30
N PHE A 39 27.13 51.26 41.61
CA PHE A 39 27.93 52.25 40.86
C PHE A 39 28.89 51.57 39.87
N ALA A 40 28.79 50.27 39.68
CA ALA A 40 29.65 49.52 38.77
C ALA A 40 29.36 49.85 37.30
N THR A 41 30.38 49.73 36.46
CA THR A 41 30.17 49.72 35.01
C THR A 41 29.37 48.52 34.56
N PRO A 42 28.29 48.68 33.81
CA PRO A 42 27.41 47.56 33.45
C PRO A 42 28.16 46.53 32.61
N ARG A 43 28.07 45.26 33.02
CA ARG A 43 28.60 44.08 32.27
C ARG A 43 27.59 43.54 31.29
N ASN A 44 26.30 43.91 31.46
CA ASN A 44 25.22 43.48 30.54
C ASN A 44 25.46 43.99 29.11
N LEU A 45 25.28 43.10 28.10
CA LEU A 45 25.44 43.45 26.68
C LEU A 45 24.52 44.58 26.20
N GLY A 46 23.39 44.79 26.84
CA GLY A 46 22.45 45.89 26.59
C GLY A 46 22.82 47.19 27.35
N GLY A 47 24.01 47.28 27.98
CA GLY A 47 24.46 48.43 28.75
C GLY A 47 23.56 48.68 29.98
N ARG A 48 23.46 49.96 30.44
CA ARG A 48 22.59 50.30 31.57
C ARG A 48 21.13 49.98 31.35
N PHE A 49 20.60 50.26 30.14
CA PHE A 49 19.20 49.96 29.83
C PHE A 49 18.92 48.45 29.87
N GLY A 50 19.83 47.64 29.28
CA GLY A 50 19.73 46.18 29.31
C GLY A 50 19.80 45.61 30.74
N ALA A 51 20.69 46.16 31.59
CA ALA A 51 20.79 45.72 33.01
C ALA A 51 19.49 45.99 33.77
N TYR A 52 18.92 47.20 33.65
CA TYR A 52 17.62 47.51 34.26
C TYR A 52 16.47 46.67 33.77
N LEU A 53 16.39 46.44 32.45
CA LEU A 53 15.34 45.63 31.83
C LEU A 53 15.46 44.16 32.23
N ALA A 54 16.68 43.61 32.24
CA ALA A 54 16.92 42.23 32.68
C ALA A 54 16.55 42.03 34.16
N ASP A 55 16.98 42.96 35.04
CA ASP A 55 16.65 42.93 36.46
C ASP A 55 15.13 42.98 36.67
N LEU A 56 14.42 43.89 36.01
CA LEU A 56 12.97 44.01 36.11
C LEU A 56 12.25 42.76 35.65
N MET A 57 12.66 42.21 34.51
CA MET A 57 12.06 40.99 33.96
C MET A 57 12.29 39.77 34.87
N LEU A 58 13.52 39.59 35.32
CA LEU A 58 13.88 38.50 36.24
C LEU A 58 13.28 38.68 37.63
N TYR A 59 13.11 39.90 38.10
CA TYR A 59 12.44 40.21 39.37
C TYR A 59 10.96 39.83 39.34
N ILE A 60 10.26 40.12 38.20
CA ILE A 60 8.83 39.88 38.09
C ILE A 60 8.55 38.41 37.73
N PHE A 61 9.24 37.90 36.72
CA PHE A 61 8.92 36.60 36.09
C PHE A 61 9.88 35.48 36.44
N GLY A 62 11.00 35.79 37.15
CA GLY A 62 12.03 34.77 37.37
C GLY A 62 12.64 34.26 36.08
N ILE A 63 13.03 33.00 36.07
CA ILE A 63 13.56 32.31 34.85
C ILE A 63 12.52 32.27 33.74
N SER A 64 11.23 32.27 34.08
CA SER A 64 10.13 32.32 33.10
C SER A 64 10.16 33.58 32.23
N ALA A 65 11.00 34.60 32.54
CA ALA A 65 11.26 35.71 31.62
C ALA A 65 11.73 35.25 30.22
N PHE A 66 12.38 34.09 30.12
CA PHE A 66 12.81 33.53 28.81
C PHE A 66 11.63 33.08 27.93
N TRP A 67 10.43 32.92 28.47
CA TRP A 67 9.25 32.65 27.61
C TRP A 67 8.90 33.83 26.69
N TRP A 68 9.28 35.05 27.05
CA TRP A 68 9.16 36.21 26.15
C TRP A 68 10.11 36.10 24.96
N VAL A 69 11.31 35.57 25.18
CA VAL A 69 12.24 35.25 24.06
C VAL A 69 11.63 34.17 23.16
N ALA A 70 11.04 33.11 23.73
CA ALA A 70 10.35 32.06 22.96
C ALA A 70 9.16 32.62 22.16
N LEU A 71 8.42 33.58 22.71
CA LEU A 71 7.33 34.25 21.99
C LEU A 71 7.81 35.00 20.74
N PHE A 72 8.91 35.76 20.86
CA PHE A 72 9.50 36.45 19.74
C PHE A 72 10.18 35.48 18.76
N GLY A 73 10.85 34.44 19.27
CA GLY A 73 11.46 33.38 18.47
C GLY A 73 10.44 32.64 17.59
N ARG A 74 9.27 32.33 18.14
CA ARG A 74 8.17 31.77 17.36
C ARG A 74 7.72 32.71 16.23
N ARG A 75 7.62 34.03 16.49
CA ARG A 75 7.31 35.02 15.44
C ARG A 75 8.37 35.07 14.35
N VAL A 76 9.64 34.93 14.72
CA VAL A 76 10.74 34.86 13.77
C VAL A 76 10.62 33.61 12.89
N LEU A 77 10.34 32.44 13.49
CA LEU A 77 10.15 31.18 12.74
C LEU A 77 8.93 31.23 11.81
N GLN A 78 7.82 31.84 12.26
CA GLN A 78 6.63 32.03 11.42
C GLN A 78 6.94 32.97 10.25
N GLY A 79 7.55 34.13 10.50
CA GLY A 79 7.91 35.07 9.45
C GLY A 79 8.94 34.49 8.47
N TRP A 80 9.87 33.66 8.94
CA TRP A 80 10.78 32.89 8.08
C TRP A 80 10.02 31.97 7.12
N ARG A 81 9.06 31.19 7.63
CA ARG A 81 8.21 30.31 6.80
C ARG A 81 7.39 31.12 5.79
N GLU A 82 6.80 32.25 6.19
CA GLU A 82 6.00 33.11 5.29
C GLU A 82 6.87 33.76 4.18
N LEU A 83 8.15 34.03 4.43
CA LEU A 83 9.06 34.65 3.46
C LEU A 83 9.65 33.64 2.47
N TRP A 84 9.89 32.37 2.88
CA TRP A 84 10.62 31.37 2.08
C TRP A 84 9.75 30.24 1.56
N SER A 85 8.49 30.08 2.03
CA SER A 85 7.57 29.13 1.44
C SER A 85 7.03 29.63 0.09
N ILE A 86 7.09 28.79 -0.92
CA ILE A 86 6.30 28.95 -2.16
C ILE A 86 4.83 29.00 -1.75
N PRO A 87 4.03 29.97 -2.22
CA PRO A 87 2.63 30.09 -1.84
C PRO A 87 1.87 28.85 -2.35
N LEU A 88 1.65 27.89 -1.46
CA LEU A 88 0.67 26.85 -1.69
C LEU A 88 -0.74 27.48 -1.61
N PRO A 89 -1.67 27.08 -2.47
CA PRO A 89 -3.04 27.56 -2.38
C PRO A 89 -3.59 27.33 -0.96
N PRO A 90 -4.31 28.29 -0.39
CA PRO A 90 -4.83 28.19 0.96
C PRO A 90 -5.76 26.98 1.07
N ASP A 91 -5.48 26.11 2.01
CA ASP A 91 -6.37 24.98 2.34
C ASP A 91 -7.73 25.54 2.75
N PRO A 92 -8.80 25.27 1.98
CA PRO A 92 -10.14 25.80 2.26
C PRO A 92 -10.71 25.35 3.61
N ASN A 93 -10.15 24.34 4.26
CA ASN A 93 -10.54 23.81 5.56
C ASN A 93 -9.68 24.29 6.73
N ALA A 94 -8.62 25.05 6.49
CA ALA A 94 -7.80 25.62 7.55
C ALA A 94 -8.60 26.68 8.34
N LYS A 95 -9.12 26.33 9.51
CA LYS A 95 -9.73 27.29 10.44
C LYS A 95 -8.66 28.31 10.85
N PRO A 96 -8.92 29.64 10.76
CA PRO A 96 -7.98 30.65 11.18
C PRO A 96 -7.69 30.47 12.67
N GLU A 97 -6.40 30.32 13.00
CA GLU A 97 -5.95 30.26 14.39
C GLU A 97 -6.42 31.50 15.14
N SER A 98 -7.25 31.33 16.19
CA SER A 98 -7.69 32.47 16.97
C SER A 98 -6.50 33.03 17.78
N LEU A 99 -6.13 34.27 17.51
CA LEU A 99 -5.09 35.00 18.22
C LEU A 99 -5.32 34.94 19.75
N LEU A 100 -6.57 34.91 20.17
CA LEU A 100 -6.99 34.87 21.56
C LEU A 100 -6.57 33.55 22.25
N VAL A 101 -6.75 32.39 21.59
CA VAL A 101 -6.33 31.09 22.13
C VAL A 101 -4.81 31.04 22.32
N ARG A 102 -4.07 31.62 21.39
CA ARG A 102 -2.60 31.67 21.46
C ARG A 102 -2.11 32.51 22.64
N TRP A 103 -2.70 33.69 22.87
CA TRP A 103 -2.35 34.54 24.01
C TRP A 103 -2.75 33.92 25.34
N LEU A 104 -3.90 33.24 25.40
CA LEU A 104 -4.30 32.47 26.59
C LEU A 104 -3.33 31.32 26.88
N GLY A 105 -2.90 30.59 25.82
CA GLY A 105 -1.88 29.54 25.95
C GLY A 105 -0.54 30.07 26.47
N PHE A 106 -0.07 31.20 25.92
CA PHE A 106 1.16 31.85 26.40
C PHE A 106 1.04 32.29 27.88
N GLY A 107 -0.07 32.96 28.23
CA GLY A 107 -0.32 33.40 29.63
C GLY A 107 -0.37 32.21 30.59
N LEU A 108 -1.05 31.14 30.23
CA LEU A 108 -1.13 29.92 31.05
C LEU A 108 0.25 29.26 31.22
N THR A 109 1.04 29.17 30.14
CA THR A 109 2.40 28.63 30.16
C THR A 109 3.28 29.45 31.12
N LEU A 110 3.23 30.78 31.02
CA LEU A 110 4.00 31.71 31.83
C LEU A 110 3.63 31.60 33.32
N ILE A 111 2.34 31.62 33.63
CA ILE A 111 1.81 31.51 35.01
C ILE A 111 2.22 30.18 35.67
N CYS A 112 2.00 29.07 34.94
CA CYS A 112 2.33 27.75 35.46
C CYS A 112 3.83 27.52 35.58
N SER A 113 4.64 28.05 34.67
CA SER A 113 6.10 27.97 34.73
C SER A 113 6.65 28.72 35.93
N MET A 114 6.20 29.96 36.17
CA MET A 114 6.61 30.75 37.34
C MET A 114 6.26 30.04 38.66
N GLY A 115 5.05 29.49 38.77
CA GLY A 115 4.64 28.73 39.94
C GLY A 115 5.47 27.44 40.16
N LEU A 116 5.77 26.70 39.09
CA LEU A 116 6.66 25.52 39.18
C LEU A 116 8.07 25.87 39.58
N GLU A 117 8.62 26.95 39.04
CA GLU A 117 9.96 27.47 39.41
C GLU A 117 10.03 27.83 40.88
N SER A 118 9.03 28.55 41.40
CA SER A 118 8.94 28.93 42.81
C SER A 118 8.91 27.72 43.74
N ILE A 119 8.17 26.64 43.36
CA ILE A 119 8.02 25.46 44.23
C ILE A 119 9.20 24.48 44.11
N ARG A 120 9.81 24.33 42.93
CA ARG A 120 10.75 23.23 42.61
C ARG A 120 12.20 23.64 42.46
N MET A 121 12.50 24.89 42.08
CA MET A 121 13.88 25.29 41.71
C MET A 121 14.63 26.04 42.80
N HIS A 122 14.59 25.56 44.03
CA HIS A 122 15.30 26.21 45.17
C HIS A 122 16.82 26.08 45.15
N SER A 123 17.38 25.16 44.34
CA SER A 123 18.83 24.82 44.39
C SER A 123 19.60 25.37 43.16
N LEU A 124 19.05 26.32 42.42
CA LEU A 124 19.75 26.88 41.26
C LEU A 124 20.90 27.81 41.72
N SER A 125 22.09 27.56 41.21
CA SER A 125 23.30 28.34 41.52
C SER A 125 23.36 29.69 40.78
N TRP A 126 22.33 30.05 39.98
CA TRP A 126 22.29 31.33 39.30
C TRP A 126 21.81 32.45 40.22
N GLU A 127 22.63 33.52 40.36
CA GLU A 127 22.31 34.65 41.21
C GLU A 127 21.20 35.52 40.58
N LEU A 128 19.95 35.20 40.90
CA LEU A 128 18.77 35.95 40.50
C LEU A 128 18.44 37.06 41.51
N PRO A 129 17.71 38.14 41.11
CA PRO A 129 17.30 39.21 42.03
C PRO A 129 16.26 38.74 43.04
N ARG A 130 15.49 37.67 42.75
CA ARG A 130 14.47 37.01 43.55
C ARG A 130 14.57 35.49 43.38
N PRO A 131 13.83 34.69 44.18
CA PRO A 131 13.67 33.23 43.88
C PRO A 131 13.31 32.93 42.44
N PRO A 132 13.64 31.74 41.94
CA PRO A 132 13.58 31.40 40.51
C PRO A 132 12.26 31.73 39.77
N GLY A 133 11.13 31.72 40.43
CA GLY A 133 9.82 32.08 39.89
C GLY A 133 9.51 33.59 39.87
N GLY A 134 10.38 34.44 40.42
CA GLY A 134 10.12 35.89 40.61
C GLY A 134 8.97 36.17 41.58
N ILE A 135 8.57 37.45 41.70
CA ILE A 135 7.48 37.86 42.62
C ILE A 135 6.13 37.25 42.27
N LEU A 136 5.86 37.05 40.97
CA LEU A 136 4.62 36.42 40.52
C LEU A 136 4.61 34.91 40.77
N GLY A 137 5.75 34.25 40.72
CA GLY A 137 5.88 32.84 41.06
C GLY A 137 5.60 32.56 42.53
N GLU A 138 6.11 33.40 43.43
CA GLU A 138 5.80 33.33 44.86
C GLU A 138 4.29 33.56 45.12
N LEU A 139 3.71 34.57 44.49
CA LEU A 139 2.28 34.90 44.62
C LEU A 139 1.36 33.76 44.16
N ILE A 140 1.79 32.94 43.20
CA ILE A 140 1.02 31.81 42.66
C ILE A 140 1.37 30.50 43.36
N GLY A 141 2.65 30.26 43.57
CA GLY A 141 3.17 29.00 44.11
C GLY A 141 2.82 28.79 45.59
N ASP A 142 3.03 29.81 46.42
CA ASP A 142 2.82 29.70 47.89
C ASP A 142 1.38 29.40 48.28
N PRO A 143 0.34 30.11 47.76
CA PRO A 143 -1.06 29.79 48.07
C PRO A 143 -1.46 28.40 47.53
N LEU A 144 -0.95 28.03 46.34
CA LEU A 144 -1.24 26.73 45.77
C LEU A 144 -0.61 25.59 46.57
N GLN A 145 0.62 25.81 47.08
CA GLN A 145 1.30 24.86 47.93
C GLN A 145 0.64 24.73 49.30
N MET A 146 0.16 25.85 49.88
CA MET A 146 -0.59 25.83 51.13
C MET A 146 -1.90 25.08 51.04
N SER A 147 -2.60 25.19 49.87
CA SER A 147 -3.93 24.59 49.69
C SER A 147 -3.89 23.13 49.21
N LEU A 148 -2.98 22.76 48.32
CA LEU A 148 -2.91 21.45 47.68
C LEU A 148 -1.69 20.61 48.09
N GLY A 149 -0.84 21.18 48.99
CA GLY A 149 0.44 20.57 49.35
C GLY A 149 1.45 20.61 48.19
N PHE A 150 2.68 20.24 48.49
CA PHE A 150 3.81 20.28 47.53
C PHE A 150 3.59 19.47 46.26
N THR A 151 3.08 18.23 46.41
CA THR A 151 2.87 17.32 45.27
C THR A 151 1.64 17.72 44.44
N GLY A 152 0.52 18.09 45.10
CA GLY A 152 -0.71 18.50 44.43
C GLY A 152 -0.50 19.78 43.62
N ALA A 153 0.12 20.80 44.22
CA ALA A 153 0.44 22.07 43.54
C ALA A 153 1.35 21.82 42.31
N THR A 154 2.38 20.95 42.46
CA THR A 154 3.25 20.61 41.33
C THR A 154 2.51 19.96 40.20
N LEU A 155 1.61 19.00 40.49
CA LEU A 155 0.84 18.31 39.42
C LEU A 155 -0.10 19.27 38.69
N VAL A 156 -0.84 20.10 39.42
CA VAL A 156 -1.75 21.08 38.81
C VAL A 156 -0.99 22.05 37.91
N LEU A 157 0.12 22.61 38.40
CA LEU A 157 0.94 23.51 37.61
C LEU A 157 1.60 22.83 36.42
N LEU A 158 2.02 21.55 36.54
CA LEU A 158 2.59 20.80 35.44
C LEU A 158 1.56 20.52 34.35
N PHE A 159 0.34 20.08 34.70
CA PHE A 159 -0.71 19.89 33.74
C PHE A 159 -1.14 21.21 33.06
N GLY A 160 -1.26 22.29 33.85
CA GLY A 160 -1.51 23.63 33.34
C GLY A 160 -0.42 24.08 32.36
N PHE A 161 0.84 23.84 32.69
CA PHE A 161 2.00 24.14 31.85
C PHE A 161 1.93 23.35 30.51
N CYS A 162 1.69 22.04 30.59
CA CYS A 162 1.55 21.19 29.36
C CYS A 162 0.38 21.64 28.49
N ALA A 163 -0.77 21.97 29.08
CA ALA A 163 -1.93 22.49 28.37
C ALA A 163 -1.64 23.87 27.74
N GLY A 164 -1.03 24.78 28.53
CA GLY A 164 -0.62 26.08 28.06
C GLY A 164 0.36 25.99 26.88
N LEU A 165 1.38 25.13 27.00
CA LEU A 165 2.39 24.91 25.98
C LEU A 165 1.78 24.35 24.68
N SER A 166 0.83 23.42 24.80
CA SER A 166 0.07 22.87 23.65
C SER A 166 -0.70 23.96 22.92
N LEU A 167 -1.42 24.82 23.66
CA LEU A 167 -2.16 25.94 23.09
C LEU A 167 -1.25 27.04 22.53
N PHE A 168 -0.13 27.34 23.20
CA PHE A 168 0.83 28.36 22.78
C PHE A 168 1.58 27.96 21.51
N LEU A 169 2.12 26.72 21.46
CA LEU A 169 2.89 26.22 20.33
C LEU A 169 2.03 25.54 19.23
N HIS A 170 0.77 25.26 19.56
CA HIS A 170 -0.19 24.61 18.66
C HIS A 170 0.27 23.23 18.21
N PHE A 171 0.60 22.36 19.16
CA PHE A 171 0.96 20.97 18.89
C PHE A 171 0.18 20.02 19.81
N SER A 172 0.01 18.77 19.35
CA SER A 172 -0.59 17.70 20.15
C SER A 172 0.48 16.89 20.85
N TRP A 173 0.33 16.67 22.16
CA TRP A 173 1.20 15.75 22.90
C TRP A 173 1.11 14.31 22.40
N LEU A 174 -0.06 13.91 21.85
CA LEU A 174 -0.24 12.59 21.24
C LEU A 174 0.58 12.45 19.96
N ASP A 175 0.63 13.47 19.12
CA ASP A 175 1.47 13.48 17.91
C ASP A 175 2.97 13.42 18.25
N VAL A 176 3.38 14.09 19.32
CA VAL A 176 4.76 14.02 19.80
C VAL A 176 5.08 12.62 20.29
N ALA A 177 4.19 12.03 21.11
CA ALA A 177 4.36 10.66 21.59
C ALA A 177 4.43 9.64 20.45
N GLU A 178 3.59 9.79 19.43
CA GLU A 178 3.60 8.94 18.25
C GLU A 178 4.90 9.08 17.42
N LYS A 179 5.40 10.32 17.25
CA LYS A 179 6.67 10.56 16.55
C LYS A 179 7.86 9.98 17.30
N VAL A 180 7.87 10.14 18.64
CA VAL A 180 8.90 9.56 19.49
C VAL A 180 8.82 8.04 19.47
N GLY A 181 7.62 7.46 19.58
CA GLY A 181 7.41 6.02 19.46
C GLY A 181 7.92 5.46 18.13
N ARG A 182 7.56 6.08 17.03
CA ARG A 182 8.08 5.70 15.68
C ARG A 182 9.61 5.83 15.58
N PHE A 183 10.17 6.89 16.10
CA PHE A 183 11.63 7.08 16.08
C PHE A 183 12.35 5.98 16.88
N LEU A 184 11.85 5.65 18.08
CA LEU A 184 12.41 4.58 18.90
C LEU A 184 12.27 3.21 18.22
N GLU A 185 11.11 2.92 17.64
CA GLU A 185 10.85 1.69 16.89
C GLU A 185 11.80 1.55 15.69
N VAL A 186 11.89 2.58 14.84
CA VAL A 186 12.81 2.59 13.68
C VAL A 186 14.26 2.46 14.12
N THR A 187 14.65 3.13 15.22
CA THR A 187 16.03 3.06 15.74
C THR A 187 16.33 1.68 16.31
N TYR A 188 15.39 1.09 17.05
CA TYR A 188 15.52 -0.27 17.58
C TYR A 188 15.65 -1.30 16.45
N HIS A 189 14.80 -1.21 15.42
CA HIS A 189 14.90 -2.09 14.26
C HIS A 189 16.21 -1.94 13.50
N ARG A 190 16.69 -0.71 13.28
CA ARG A 190 18.00 -0.47 12.64
C ARG A 190 19.19 -1.02 13.42
N ILE A 191 19.16 -0.88 14.75
CA ILE A 191 20.23 -1.40 15.61
C ILE A 191 20.21 -2.93 15.58
N ARG A 192 19.02 -3.52 15.65
CA ARG A 192 18.84 -4.98 15.58
C ARG A 192 19.27 -5.54 14.23
N GLU A 193 18.82 -4.95 13.14
CA GLU A 193 19.23 -5.37 11.77
C GLU A 193 20.73 -5.26 11.55
N ARG A 194 21.38 -4.22 12.08
CA ARG A 194 22.85 -4.09 12.00
C ARG A 194 23.58 -5.18 12.79
N ARG A 195 23.12 -5.50 13.99
CA ARG A 195 23.72 -6.58 14.79
C ARG A 195 23.54 -7.93 14.13
N ASP A 196 22.32 -8.23 13.69
CA ASP A 196 22.01 -9.48 12.99
C ASP A 196 22.84 -9.60 11.69
N SER A 197 22.97 -8.50 10.93
CA SER A 197 23.81 -8.46 9.70
C SER A 197 25.32 -8.58 9.95
N GLU A 198 25.83 -8.02 11.05
CA GLU A 198 27.27 -8.16 11.41
C GLU A 198 27.60 -9.55 11.95
N GLU A 199 26.68 -10.15 12.72
CA GLU A 199 26.83 -11.54 13.19
C GLU A 199 26.74 -12.51 12.01
N ASP A 200 25.79 -12.32 11.10
CA ASP A 200 25.65 -13.15 9.88
C ASP A 200 26.87 -13.02 8.95
N ARG A 201 27.47 -11.81 8.84
CA ARG A 201 28.68 -11.62 8.03
C ARG A 201 29.89 -12.34 8.63
N LYS A 202 30.10 -12.20 9.94
CA LYS A 202 31.22 -12.88 10.63
C LYS A 202 31.09 -14.40 10.58
N LEU A 203 29.87 -14.92 10.74
CA LEU A 203 29.57 -16.33 10.60
C LEU A 203 29.75 -16.81 9.17
N GLY A 204 29.42 -15.98 8.18
CA GLY A 204 29.65 -16.25 6.76
C GLY A 204 31.13 -16.29 6.38
N GLU A 205 31.96 -15.42 6.94
CA GLU A 205 33.41 -15.40 6.72
C GLU A 205 34.10 -16.64 7.32
N VAL A 206 33.72 -17.01 8.56
CA VAL A 206 34.23 -18.24 9.21
C VAL A 206 33.78 -19.50 8.45
N ALA A 207 32.52 -19.55 8.02
CA ALA A 207 32.04 -20.68 7.22
C ALA A 207 32.65 -20.74 5.81
N ALA A 208 33.13 -19.62 5.26
CA ALA A 208 33.86 -19.60 3.99
C ALA A 208 35.29 -20.14 4.15
N GLU A 209 35.99 -19.75 5.23
CA GLU A 209 37.32 -20.29 5.56
C GLU A 209 37.26 -21.79 5.86
N GLU A 210 36.30 -22.25 6.68
CA GLU A 210 36.08 -23.68 6.93
C GLU A 210 35.72 -24.44 5.65
N ARG A 211 35.05 -23.79 4.69
CA ARG A 211 34.74 -24.38 3.39
C ARG A 211 35.98 -24.54 2.51
N GLU A 212 36.91 -23.58 2.52
CA GLU A 212 38.16 -23.66 1.77
C GLU A 212 39.11 -24.75 2.35
N GLU A 213 39.27 -24.82 3.66
CA GLU A 213 40.03 -25.88 4.34
C GLU A 213 39.44 -27.27 4.06
N PHE A 214 38.09 -27.39 4.09
CA PHE A 214 37.41 -28.64 3.82
C PHE A 214 37.55 -29.08 2.34
N VAL A 215 37.55 -28.11 1.40
CA VAL A 215 37.78 -28.42 -0.03
C VAL A 215 39.19 -29.00 -0.27
N GLU A 216 40.21 -28.49 0.42
CA GLU A 216 41.56 -29.04 0.33
C GLU A 216 41.67 -30.42 0.95
N GLU A 217 41.08 -30.66 2.13
CA GLU A 217 41.07 -31.97 2.80
C GLU A 217 40.24 -33.00 2.01
N PHE A 218 39.13 -32.56 1.37
CA PHE A 218 38.25 -33.44 0.61
C PHE A 218 38.81 -33.89 -0.73
N ARG A 219 39.63 -33.07 -1.40
CA ARG A 219 40.34 -33.49 -2.61
C ARG A 219 41.21 -34.74 -2.40
N GLY A 220 41.57 -35.01 -1.14
CA GLY A 220 42.35 -36.19 -0.76
C GLY A 220 41.54 -37.46 -0.42
N ARG A 221 40.18 -37.38 -0.26
CA ARG A 221 39.33 -38.47 0.27
C ARG A 221 38.22 -39.00 -0.66
N VAL A 222 38.18 -38.60 -1.93
CA VAL A 222 37.01 -38.84 -2.85
C VAL A 222 36.91 -40.26 -3.40
N GLU A 223 37.39 -41.30 -2.75
CA GLU A 223 37.39 -42.64 -3.35
C GLU A 223 36.27 -43.63 -2.94
N VAL A 224 35.32 -43.28 -2.03
CA VAL A 224 34.44 -44.36 -1.45
C VAL A 224 32.93 -44.06 -1.43
N ALA A 225 32.40 -42.95 -1.90
CA ALA A 225 30.96 -42.69 -1.82
C ALA A 225 30.27 -42.81 -3.18
N ALA A 226 29.03 -43.40 -3.19
CA ALA A 226 28.21 -43.46 -4.41
C ALA A 226 28.00 -42.05 -5.02
N PRO A 227 28.17 -41.88 -6.33
CA PRO A 227 28.04 -40.56 -6.97
C PRO A 227 26.62 -40.03 -6.87
N VAL A 228 26.47 -38.75 -6.46
CA VAL A 228 25.19 -38.06 -6.46
C VAL A 228 24.71 -37.85 -7.90
N GLN A 229 23.46 -38.17 -8.18
CA GLN A 229 22.89 -38.03 -9.51
C GLN A 229 22.73 -36.54 -9.85
N ILE A 230 23.61 -35.99 -10.67
CA ILE A 230 23.51 -34.61 -11.15
C ILE A 230 22.64 -34.61 -12.40
N VAL A 231 21.40 -34.15 -12.28
CA VAL A 231 20.44 -34.06 -13.38
C VAL A 231 20.52 -32.66 -13.98
N ARG A 232 21.31 -32.51 -15.05
CA ARG A 232 21.30 -31.29 -15.88
C ARG A 232 20.26 -31.49 -16.96
N ALA A 233 19.11 -30.79 -16.84
CA ALA A 233 18.21 -30.64 -17.97
C ALA A 233 18.77 -29.51 -18.84
N PRO A 234 19.21 -29.78 -20.09
CA PRO A 234 19.48 -28.71 -21.04
C PRO A 234 18.14 -28.12 -21.42
N VAL A 235 17.78 -26.98 -20.82
CA VAL A 235 16.56 -26.25 -21.17
C VAL A 235 16.92 -25.40 -22.39
N GLU A 236 16.89 -26.00 -23.58
CA GLU A 236 16.76 -25.23 -24.80
C GLU A 236 15.34 -24.68 -24.85
N ILE A 237 15.20 -23.39 -24.66
CA ILE A 237 13.90 -22.70 -24.78
C ILE A 237 13.59 -22.57 -26.27
N PRO A 238 12.64 -23.34 -26.82
CA PRO A 238 12.31 -23.23 -28.24
C PRO A 238 11.73 -21.83 -28.51
N LYS A 239 12.34 -21.13 -29.47
CA LYS A 239 11.89 -19.80 -29.91
C LYS A 239 10.63 -19.90 -30.77
N SER A 240 9.74 -18.93 -30.62
CA SER A 240 8.49 -18.91 -31.36
C SER A 240 8.68 -18.46 -32.81
N ALA A 241 7.74 -18.85 -33.69
CA ALA A 241 7.68 -18.41 -35.08
C ALA A 241 7.55 -16.87 -35.22
N ARG A 242 7.04 -16.17 -34.21
CA ARG A 242 6.99 -14.71 -34.16
C ARG A 242 8.40 -14.10 -34.17
N VAL A 243 9.31 -14.65 -33.38
CA VAL A 243 10.74 -14.20 -33.30
C VAL A 243 11.43 -14.38 -34.64
N GLU A 244 11.14 -15.49 -35.35
CA GLU A 244 11.72 -15.76 -36.65
C GLU A 244 11.18 -14.78 -37.71
N ARG A 245 9.89 -14.44 -37.67
CA ARG A 245 9.28 -13.44 -38.58
C ARG A 245 9.82 -12.03 -38.30
N GLU A 246 9.94 -11.62 -37.04
CA GLU A 246 10.46 -10.31 -36.68
C GLU A 246 11.96 -10.17 -37.01
N LYS A 247 12.74 -11.28 -37.03
CA LYS A 247 14.14 -11.29 -37.49
C LYS A 247 14.33 -11.26 -39.00
N GLN A 248 13.35 -11.75 -39.72
CA GLN A 248 13.32 -11.73 -41.22
C GLN A 248 12.78 -10.40 -41.73
N GLN A 249 13.36 -9.26 -41.28
CA GLN A 249 13.01 -7.96 -41.88
C GLN A 249 13.42 -7.95 -43.36
N PRO A 250 12.48 -7.68 -44.31
CA PRO A 250 12.83 -7.45 -45.69
C PRO A 250 13.65 -6.16 -45.80
N LEU A 251 14.75 -6.20 -46.51
CA LEU A 251 15.72 -5.10 -46.69
C LEU A 251 15.12 -3.82 -47.34
N PHE A 252 13.84 -3.82 -47.79
CA PHE A 252 13.25 -2.77 -48.61
C PHE A 252 11.74 -2.53 -48.39
N VAL A 253 11.20 -2.77 -47.20
CA VAL A 253 9.80 -2.42 -46.92
C VAL A 253 9.72 -1.64 -45.63
N ASP A 254 8.96 -0.52 -45.68
CA ASP A 254 8.51 0.17 -44.46
C ASP A 254 8.05 -0.85 -43.43
N ILE A 255 8.46 -0.66 -42.18
CA ILE A 255 8.11 -1.51 -41.03
C ILE A 255 6.61 -1.82 -41.16
N PRO A 256 6.18 -3.08 -41.31
CA PRO A 256 4.75 -3.37 -41.38
C PRO A 256 4.10 -2.76 -40.14
N ASP A 257 2.99 -2.10 -40.33
CA ASP A 257 2.21 -1.44 -39.29
C ASP A 257 1.74 -2.51 -38.31
N SER A 258 2.70 -2.99 -37.45
CA SER A 258 2.41 -4.03 -36.47
C SER A 258 1.51 -3.41 -35.42
N GLU A 259 0.32 -3.96 -35.25
CA GLU A 259 -0.64 -3.52 -34.25
C GLU A 259 -0.22 -3.87 -32.81
N LEU A 260 0.80 -4.71 -32.65
CA LEU A 260 1.37 -5.10 -31.36
C LEU A 260 2.83 -4.62 -31.24
N PRO A 261 3.31 -4.29 -30.03
CA PRO A 261 4.68 -3.87 -29.82
C PRO A 261 5.70 -4.90 -30.30
N PRO A 262 6.75 -4.50 -31.03
CA PRO A 262 7.80 -5.41 -31.46
C PRO A 262 8.68 -5.83 -30.27
N LEU A 263 9.14 -7.08 -30.27
CA LEU A 263 10.01 -7.62 -29.21
C LEU A 263 11.38 -6.91 -29.13
N ALA A 264 11.76 -6.19 -30.19
CA ALA A 264 12.99 -5.39 -30.22
C ALA A 264 13.00 -4.18 -29.25
N LEU A 265 11.84 -3.80 -28.69
CA LEU A 265 11.74 -2.78 -27.65
C LEU A 265 12.29 -3.25 -26.29
N LEU A 266 12.44 -4.56 -26.11
CA LEU A 266 13.01 -5.16 -24.91
C LEU A 266 14.51 -5.39 -25.09
N ASP A 267 15.23 -5.35 -23.96
CA ASP A 267 16.65 -5.56 -23.94
C ASP A 267 17.03 -6.99 -24.33
N PRO A 268 18.12 -7.19 -25.08
CA PRO A 268 18.58 -8.51 -25.45
C PRO A 268 19.08 -9.27 -24.22
N VAL A 269 18.82 -10.56 -24.22
CA VAL A 269 19.28 -11.45 -23.14
C VAL A 269 20.81 -11.55 -23.19
N PRO A 270 21.52 -11.24 -22.09
CA PRO A 270 22.95 -11.44 -22.02
C PRO A 270 23.30 -12.93 -22.19
N GLU A 271 24.46 -13.21 -22.78
CA GLU A 271 24.93 -14.59 -22.89
C GLU A 271 24.97 -15.28 -21.52
N ALA A 272 24.49 -16.53 -21.46
CA ALA A 272 24.38 -17.28 -20.21
C ALA A 272 25.77 -17.44 -19.57
N LYS A 273 25.90 -16.94 -18.34
CA LYS A 273 27.10 -17.18 -17.52
C LYS A 273 27.22 -18.68 -17.17
N GLU A 274 28.44 -19.13 -16.95
CA GLU A 274 28.78 -20.52 -16.65
C GLU A 274 27.85 -21.14 -15.58
N THR A 275 27.37 -22.33 -15.86
CA THR A 275 26.62 -23.16 -14.91
C THR A 275 27.56 -23.68 -13.81
N ILE A 276 27.01 -23.86 -12.62
CA ILE A 276 27.76 -24.42 -11.47
C ILE A 276 28.42 -25.73 -11.86
N SER A 277 29.72 -25.90 -11.55
CA SER A 277 30.45 -27.12 -11.88
C SER A 277 29.91 -28.34 -11.11
N ALA A 278 30.08 -29.53 -11.68
CA ALA A 278 29.64 -30.79 -11.04
C ALA A 278 30.29 -31.00 -9.68
N ASP A 279 31.57 -30.64 -9.57
CA ASP A 279 32.33 -30.80 -8.33
C ASP A 279 31.79 -29.96 -7.18
N VAL A 280 31.35 -28.71 -7.47
CA VAL A 280 30.72 -27.84 -6.47
C VAL A 280 29.35 -28.38 -6.02
N LEU A 281 28.59 -28.97 -6.95
CA LEU A 281 27.30 -29.59 -6.62
C LEU A 281 27.48 -30.80 -5.73
N GLU A 282 28.44 -31.66 -6.03
CA GLU A 282 28.76 -32.86 -5.23
C GLU A 282 29.28 -32.45 -3.85
N PHE A 283 30.23 -31.51 -3.80
CA PHE A 283 30.75 -30.97 -2.55
C PHE A 283 29.62 -30.43 -1.66
N THR A 284 28.71 -29.61 -2.22
CA THR A 284 27.58 -29.04 -1.46
C THR A 284 26.64 -30.13 -0.99
N SER A 285 26.41 -31.19 -1.77
CA SER A 285 25.58 -32.33 -1.38
C SER A 285 26.17 -33.04 -0.13
N ARG A 286 27.47 -33.28 -0.11
CA ARG A 286 28.15 -33.92 1.05
C ARG A 286 28.19 -32.99 2.25
N LEU A 287 28.33 -31.70 2.03
CA LEU A 287 28.26 -30.69 3.10
C LEU A 287 26.88 -30.66 3.76
N ILE A 288 25.81 -30.75 2.98
CA ILE A 288 24.43 -30.83 3.48
C ILE A 288 24.24 -32.07 4.38
N GLU A 289 24.67 -33.25 3.93
CA GLU A 289 24.61 -34.50 4.69
C GLU A 289 25.34 -34.37 6.04
N ARG A 290 26.57 -33.85 6.00
CA ARG A 290 27.40 -33.65 7.19
C ARG A 290 26.76 -32.65 8.17
N LYS A 291 26.31 -31.49 7.67
CA LYS A 291 25.72 -30.46 8.53
C LYS A 291 24.39 -30.89 9.16
N LEU A 292 23.57 -31.66 8.47
CA LEU A 292 22.38 -32.27 9.05
C LEU A 292 22.73 -33.37 10.09
N ALA A 293 23.77 -34.14 9.86
CA ALA A 293 24.27 -35.13 10.83
C ALA A 293 24.77 -34.45 12.13
N GLU A 294 25.41 -33.27 12.06
CA GLU A 294 25.79 -32.47 13.23
C GLU A 294 24.58 -32.08 14.09
N PHE A 295 23.38 -31.90 13.50
CA PHE A 295 22.12 -31.69 14.18
C PHE A 295 21.37 -32.99 14.55
N ASN A 296 22.03 -34.12 14.51
CA ASN A 296 21.45 -35.47 14.74
C ASN A 296 20.30 -35.82 13.75
N VAL A 297 20.37 -35.29 12.53
CA VAL A 297 19.40 -35.57 11.44
C VAL A 297 20.19 -36.26 10.33
N GLN A 298 20.00 -37.59 10.19
CA GLN A 298 20.63 -38.35 9.12
C GLN A 298 19.79 -38.26 7.85
N VAL A 299 20.43 -37.83 6.75
CA VAL A 299 19.82 -37.77 5.41
C VAL A 299 20.82 -38.19 4.37
N THR A 300 20.35 -38.64 3.21
CA THR A 300 21.16 -38.92 2.04
C THR A 300 20.70 -37.99 0.90
N VAL A 301 21.63 -37.31 0.23
CA VAL A 301 21.34 -36.53 -0.96
C VAL A 301 21.26 -37.43 -2.17
N ILE A 302 20.08 -37.59 -2.75
CA ILE A 302 19.84 -38.48 -3.89
C ILE A 302 20.26 -37.80 -5.20
N ALA A 303 19.83 -36.53 -5.39
CA ALA A 303 20.02 -35.81 -6.63
C ALA A 303 20.17 -34.30 -6.40
N ALA A 304 20.91 -33.65 -7.30
CA ALA A 304 21.04 -32.20 -7.36
C ALA A 304 20.57 -31.69 -8.71
N TYR A 305 19.68 -30.66 -8.69
CA TYR A 305 19.10 -30.01 -9.85
C TYR A 305 19.53 -28.54 -9.86
N PRO A 306 20.61 -28.18 -10.58
CA PRO A 306 21.03 -26.79 -10.70
C PRO A 306 20.04 -26.00 -11.57
N GLY A 307 19.56 -24.87 -11.05
CA GLY A 307 18.74 -23.91 -11.77
C GLY A 307 19.43 -22.56 -11.94
N PRO A 308 18.75 -21.56 -12.53
CA PRO A 308 19.35 -20.24 -12.80
C PRO A 308 19.60 -19.41 -11.52
N VAL A 309 18.79 -19.58 -10.49
CA VAL A 309 18.85 -18.78 -9.25
C VAL A 309 19.13 -19.65 -8.04
N VAL A 310 18.53 -20.83 -7.99
CA VAL A 310 18.66 -21.77 -6.89
C VAL A 310 19.03 -23.17 -7.41
N THR A 311 19.71 -23.94 -6.56
CA THR A 311 19.90 -25.37 -6.77
C THR A 311 19.01 -26.16 -5.82
N ARG A 312 18.25 -27.11 -6.33
CA ARG A 312 17.44 -28.03 -5.55
C ARG A 312 18.23 -29.30 -5.28
N TYR A 313 18.40 -29.63 -4.01
CA TYR A 313 18.96 -30.90 -3.53
C TYR A 313 17.85 -31.78 -3.00
N GLU A 314 17.60 -32.91 -3.61
CA GLU A 314 16.61 -33.89 -3.13
C GLU A 314 17.29 -34.76 -2.05
N ILE A 315 16.68 -34.81 -0.89
CA ILE A 315 17.17 -35.53 0.29
C ILE A 315 16.22 -36.63 0.70
N ASP A 316 16.74 -37.78 1.07
CA ASP A 316 16.00 -38.90 1.67
C ASP A 316 16.32 -38.95 3.17
N PRO A 317 15.36 -38.60 4.04
CA PRO A 317 15.53 -38.69 5.49
C PRO A 317 15.61 -40.14 5.94
N ALA A 318 16.54 -40.46 6.84
CA ALA A 318 16.64 -41.80 7.42
C ALA A 318 15.39 -42.18 8.21
N ILE A 319 15.18 -43.48 8.41
CA ILE A 319 14.02 -44.02 9.15
C ILE A 319 13.96 -43.40 10.54
N GLY A 320 12.81 -42.81 10.90
CA GLY A 320 12.60 -42.14 12.18
C GLY A 320 12.81 -40.62 12.18
N VAL A 321 13.37 -40.03 11.13
CA VAL A 321 13.50 -38.58 10.97
C VAL A 321 12.19 -37.99 10.46
N LYS A 322 11.63 -37.03 11.19
CA LYS A 322 10.41 -36.31 10.79
C LYS A 322 10.77 -35.11 9.91
N GLY A 323 10.02 -34.90 8.83
CA GLY A 323 10.21 -33.74 7.93
C GLY A 323 10.15 -32.38 8.66
N SER A 324 9.29 -32.27 9.68
CA SER A 324 9.18 -31.08 10.53
C SER A 324 10.48 -30.73 11.29
N GLN A 325 11.33 -31.72 11.60
CA GLN A 325 12.63 -31.46 12.22
C GLN A 325 13.56 -30.70 11.25
N ILE A 326 13.60 -31.12 9.99
CA ILE A 326 14.41 -30.47 8.94
C ILE A 326 13.88 -29.04 8.68
N VAL A 327 12.55 -28.86 8.63
CA VAL A 327 11.92 -27.54 8.44
C VAL A 327 12.28 -26.58 9.58
N ASN A 328 12.27 -27.07 10.81
CA ASN A 328 12.62 -26.23 11.97
C ASN A 328 14.09 -25.84 12.01
N LEU A 329 14.99 -26.68 11.46
CA LEU A 329 16.41 -26.42 11.36
C LEU A 329 16.80 -25.55 10.16
N SER A 330 15.85 -25.09 9.34
CA SER A 330 16.14 -24.38 8.09
C SER A 330 17.03 -23.14 8.27
N ARG A 331 16.84 -22.36 9.34
CA ARG A 331 17.66 -21.18 9.64
C ARG A 331 19.06 -21.55 10.12
N ASP A 332 19.16 -22.54 11.00
CA ASP A 332 20.44 -22.98 11.54
C ASP A 332 21.28 -23.67 10.45
N LEU A 333 20.62 -24.42 9.57
CA LEU A 333 21.25 -25.04 8.44
C LEU A 333 21.70 -24.00 7.40
N ALA A 334 20.89 -22.99 7.09
CA ALA A 334 21.29 -21.89 6.21
C ALA A 334 22.55 -21.18 6.73
N ARG A 335 22.58 -20.88 8.04
CA ARG A 335 23.77 -20.29 8.69
C ARG A 335 24.99 -21.21 8.60
N SER A 336 24.83 -22.50 8.89
CA SER A 336 25.94 -23.45 8.87
C SER A 336 26.46 -23.75 7.45
N LEU A 337 25.66 -23.52 6.42
CA LEU A 337 26.02 -23.61 5.01
C LEU A 337 26.50 -22.26 4.42
N GLY A 338 26.51 -21.18 5.20
CA GLY A 338 26.92 -19.84 4.76
C GLY A 338 26.04 -19.23 3.68
N VAL A 339 24.73 -19.56 3.67
CA VAL A 339 23.77 -19.01 2.70
C VAL A 339 22.77 -18.06 3.38
N VAL A 340 22.32 -17.03 2.64
CA VAL A 340 21.43 -15.98 3.18
C VAL A 340 20.09 -16.56 3.63
N SER A 341 19.54 -17.48 2.87
CA SER A 341 18.26 -18.13 3.13
C SER A 341 18.22 -19.48 2.44
N MET A 342 17.46 -20.42 2.98
CA MET A 342 17.22 -21.73 2.42
C MET A 342 15.75 -22.12 2.59
N ARG A 343 15.18 -22.71 1.55
CA ARG A 343 13.79 -23.21 1.61
C ARG A 343 13.79 -24.72 1.66
N VAL A 344 13.00 -25.27 2.59
CA VAL A 344 12.74 -26.70 2.69
C VAL A 344 11.39 -27.00 2.04
N VAL A 345 11.36 -27.94 1.11
CA VAL A 345 10.16 -28.43 0.44
C VAL A 345 9.86 -29.81 1.00
N GLU A 346 8.82 -29.90 1.83
CA GLU A 346 8.46 -31.15 2.53
C GLU A 346 7.89 -32.21 1.59
N THR A 347 7.17 -31.80 0.58
CA THR A 347 6.46 -32.71 -0.33
C THR A 347 6.76 -32.37 -1.78
N ILE A 348 7.32 -33.32 -2.52
CA ILE A 348 7.51 -33.24 -3.97
C ILE A 348 6.46 -34.15 -4.61
N PRO A 349 5.57 -33.65 -5.47
CA PRO A 349 4.57 -34.49 -6.12
C PRO A 349 5.20 -35.69 -6.83
N GLY A 350 4.73 -36.91 -6.51
CA GLY A 350 5.21 -38.14 -7.11
C GLY A 350 6.54 -38.68 -6.56
N LYS A 351 7.11 -38.08 -5.50
CA LYS A 351 8.34 -38.53 -4.84
C LYS A 351 8.15 -38.68 -3.34
N THR A 352 8.89 -39.58 -2.71
CA THR A 352 8.91 -39.82 -1.25
C THR A 352 9.97 -38.98 -0.53
N CYS A 353 10.85 -38.31 -1.27
CA CYS A 353 11.93 -37.46 -0.75
C CYS A 353 11.48 -36.02 -0.50
N MET A 354 12.25 -35.31 0.31
CA MET A 354 12.14 -33.87 0.52
C MET A 354 13.15 -33.14 -0.37
N ALA A 355 13.05 -31.80 -0.46
CA ALA A 355 14.09 -31.02 -1.11
C ALA A 355 14.54 -29.82 -0.27
N LEU A 356 15.82 -29.49 -0.45
CA LEU A 356 16.44 -28.25 0.02
C LEU A 356 16.75 -27.38 -1.19
N GLU A 357 16.25 -26.16 -1.20
CA GLU A 357 16.51 -25.17 -2.24
C GLU A 357 17.50 -24.15 -1.71
N LEU A 358 18.74 -24.20 -2.21
CA LEU A 358 19.84 -23.31 -1.82
C LEU A 358 20.08 -22.25 -2.91
N PRO A 359 20.34 -21.00 -2.56
CA PRO A 359 20.70 -19.97 -3.53
C PRO A 359 22.05 -20.29 -4.19
N ASN A 360 22.15 -20.02 -5.47
CA ASN A 360 23.40 -20.13 -6.20
C ASN A 360 24.35 -19.00 -5.80
N PRO A 361 25.68 -19.23 -5.82
CA PRO A 361 26.67 -18.17 -5.57
C PRO A 361 26.53 -16.98 -6.54
N THR A 362 26.31 -17.27 -7.81
CA THR A 362 25.98 -16.29 -8.86
C THR A 362 24.56 -16.52 -9.33
N ARG A 363 23.68 -15.53 -9.13
CA ARG A 363 22.28 -15.59 -9.57
C ARG A 363 22.19 -15.04 -10.98
N GLN A 364 21.43 -15.72 -11.82
CA GLN A 364 21.10 -15.25 -13.16
C GLN A 364 19.80 -14.46 -13.12
N SER A 365 19.75 -13.29 -13.74
CA SER A 365 18.51 -12.55 -13.94
C SER A 365 17.66 -13.23 -15.00
N VAL A 366 16.37 -13.34 -14.75
CA VAL A 366 15.41 -13.88 -15.72
C VAL A 366 14.79 -12.69 -16.46
N TYR A 367 15.10 -12.50 -17.74
CA TYR A 367 14.61 -11.36 -18.52
C TYR A 367 13.21 -11.62 -19.06
N LEU A 368 12.36 -10.59 -19.07
CA LEU A 368 11.01 -10.67 -19.62
C LEU A 368 11.05 -11.08 -21.12
N SER A 369 12.03 -10.56 -21.87
CA SER A 369 12.25 -10.92 -23.28
C SER A 369 12.43 -12.42 -23.51
N GLU A 370 13.04 -13.16 -22.58
CA GLU A 370 13.16 -14.61 -22.70
C GLU A 370 11.82 -15.34 -22.65
N ILE A 371 10.93 -14.86 -21.79
CA ILE A 371 9.60 -15.49 -21.64
C ILE A 371 8.70 -15.14 -22.80
N LEU A 372 8.68 -13.86 -23.22
CA LEU A 372 7.85 -13.40 -24.35
C LEU A 372 8.28 -14.00 -25.70
N THR A 373 9.56 -14.35 -25.84
CA THR A 373 10.08 -15.03 -27.06
C THR A 373 9.83 -16.53 -27.06
N SER A 374 9.47 -17.15 -25.91
CA SER A 374 9.26 -18.58 -25.79
C SER A 374 8.01 -19.07 -26.53
N GLN A 375 8.03 -20.31 -26.98
CA GLN A 375 6.86 -20.99 -27.55
C GLN A 375 5.70 -21.07 -26.53
N VAL A 376 6.01 -21.35 -25.27
CA VAL A 376 5.01 -21.50 -24.19
C VAL A 376 4.12 -20.25 -24.06
N TYR A 377 4.69 -19.06 -24.23
CA TYR A 377 3.92 -17.82 -24.23
C TYR A 377 3.16 -17.59 -25.54
N ASN A 378 3.81 -17.77 -26.68
CA ASN A 378 3.23 -17.43 -27.97
C ASN A 378 2.18 -18.43 -28.46
N ASP A 379 2.37 -19.74 -28.21
CA ASP A 379 1.41 -20.80 -28.61
C ASP A 379 0.16 -20.82 -27.73
N ASN A 380 0.18 -20.14 -26.59
CA ASN A 380 -1.03 -19.97 -25.80
C ASN A 380 -2.01 -19.01 -26.51
N HIS A 381 -3.19 -19.52 -26.89
CA HIS A 381 -4.21 -18.74 -27.60
C HIS A 381 -4.92 -17.70 -26.74
N SER A 382 -4.74 -17.71 -25.41
CA SER A 382 -5.37 -16.75 -24.53
C SER A 382 -4.71 -15.37 -24.66
N LEU A 383 -5.53 -14.35 -24.88
CA LEU A 383 -5.11 -12.93 -24.88
C LEU A 383 -4.65 -12.46 -23.49
N LEU A 384 -5.02 -13.19 -22.43
CA LEU A 384 -4.70 -12.90 -21.04
C LEU A 384 -3.54 -13.74 -20.51
N THR A 385 -2.63 -14.15 -21.37
CA THR A 385 -1.43 -14.89 -20.96
C THR A 385 -0.43 -13.96 -20.30
N LEU A 386 -0.05 -14.26 -19.05
CA LEU A 386 0.91 -13.51 -18.25
C LEU A 386 2.25 -14.26 -18.24
N ALA A 387 3.33 -13.56 -18.54
CA ALA A 387 4.70 -14.05 -18.37
C ALA A 387 5.09 -13.91 -16.89
N LEU A 388 5.19 -15.00 -16.16
CA LEU A 388 5.57 -14.96 -14.75
C LEU A 388 7.09 -14.97 -14.56
N GLY A 389 7.82 -15.78 -15.33
CA GLY A 389 9.26 -15.95 -15.19
C GLY A 389 9.72 -17.35 -15.53
N LYS A 390 10.66 -17.90 -14.77
CA LYS A 390 11.17 -19.27 -14.91
C LYS A 390 10.94 -20.08 -13.63
N ASP A 391 10.71 -21.37 -13.79
CA ASP A 391 10.71 -22.30 -12.67
C ASP A 391 12.13 -22.55 -12.15
N ILE A 392 12.24 -23.38 -11.13
CA ILE A 392 13.54 -23.74 -10.54
C ILE A 392 14.47 -24.49 -11.50
N SER A 393 13.95 -25.11 -12.56
CA SER A 393 14.74 -25.80 -13.60
C SER A 393 15.17 -24.88 -14.74
N GLY A 394 14.66 -23.63 -14.76
CA GLY A 394 14.92 -22.65 -15.82
C GLY A 394 13.91 -22.68 -16.95
N SER A 395 12.84 -23.47 -16.85
CA SER A 395 11.77 -23.53 -17.85
C SER A 395 10.85 -22.31 -17.77
N PRO A 396 10.41 -21.72 -18.90
CA PRO A 396 9.51 -20.58 -18.90
C PRO A 396 8.16 -20.92 -18.26
N MET A 397 7.73 -20.06 -17.34
CA MET A 397 6.43 -20.16 -16.65
C MET A 397 5.51 -19.04 -17.08
N VAL A 398 4.34 -19.43 -17.59
CA VAL A 398 3.26 -18.51 -17.93
C VAL A 398 1.98 -18.88 -17.20
N ALA A 399 1.12 -17.91 -16.98
CA ALA A 399 -0.19 -18.11 -16.39
C ALA A 399 -1.27 -17.48 -17.26
N ASP A 400 -2.46 -18.05 -17.28
CA ASP A 400 -3.59 -17.55 -18.05
C ASP A 400 -4.64 -16.94 -17.13
N LEU A 401 -4.77 -15.62 -17.14
CA LEU A 401 -5.72 -14.90 -16.29
C LEU A 401 -7.18 -15.27 -16.60
N ALA A 402 -7.50 -15.74 -17.81
CA ALA A 402 -8.84 -16.24 -18.12
C ALA A 402 -9.17 -17.53 -17.36
N LYS A 403 -8.14 -18.38 -17.10
CA LYS A 403 -8.31 -19.62 -16.31
C LYS A 403 -8.26 -19.36 -14.81
N MET A 404 -7.42 -18.40 -14.39
CA MET A 404 -7.25 -17.99 -12.99
C MET A 404 -7.96 -16.65 -12.71
N PRO A 405 -9.25 -16.51 -12.87
CA PRO A 405 -10.00 -15.29 -13.16
C PRO A 405 -9.54 -14.03 -12.43
N HIS A 406 -8.99 -14.18 -11.24
CA HIS A 406 -8.48 -13.09 -10.39
C HIS A 406 -7.20 -13.55 -9.69
N CYS A 407 -6.27 -12.64 -9.50
CA CYS A 407 -4.97 -12.90 -8.91
C CYS A 407 -4.68 -11.93 -7.76
N LEU A 408 -4.24 -12.46 -6.63
CA LEU A 408 -3.70 -11.70 -5.52
C LEU A 408 -2.17 -11.75 -5.56
N VAL A 409 -1.53 -10.59 -5.51
CA VAL A 409 -0.07 -10.43 -5.56
C VAL A 409 0.39 -9.69 -4.31
N ALA A 410 1.22 -10.32 -3.49
CA ALA A 410 1.68 -9.69 -2.25
C ALA A 410 3.20 -9.85 -2.07
N GLY A 411 3.82 -8.90 -1.37
CA GLY A 411 5.25 -8.93 -1.05
C GLY A 411 5.72 -7.62 -0.44
N THR A 412 6.82 -7.65 0.31
CA THR A 412 7.41 -6.46 0.92
C THR A 412 8.07 -5.55 -0.11
N THR A 413 8.33 -4.30 0.28
CA THR A 413 9.08 -3.35 -0.54
C THR A 413 10.47 -3.93 -0.90
N GLY A 414 10.85 -3.86 -2.17
CA GLY A 414 12.11 -4.42 -2.66
C GLY A 414 12.08 -5.93 -2.95
N ALA A 415 10.98 -6.64 -2.68
CA ALA A 415 10.84 -8.07 -2.98
C ALA A 415 10.67 -8.36 -4.49
N GLY A 416 10.38 -7.35 -5.33
CA GLY A 416 10.16 -7.47 -6.77
C GLY A 416 8.69 -7.43 -7.19
N LYS A 417 7.75 -7.04 -6.30
CA LYS A 417 6.31 -6.94 -6.60
C LYS A 417 6.02 -6.01 -7.79
N SER A 418 6.56 -4.80 -7.79
CA SER A 418 6.32 -3.79 -8.82
C SER A 418 6.86 -4.24 -10.18
N VAL A 419 8.07 -4.78 -10.22
CA VAL A 419 8.66 -5.36 -11.44
C VAL A 419 7.80 -6.53 -11.95
N GLY A 420 7.31 -7.39 -11.06
CA GLY A 420 6.41 -8.49 -11.42
C GLY A 420 5.06 -8.00 -11.99
N ILE A 421 4.50 -6.93 -11.45
CA ILE A 421 3.26 -6.31 -11.98
C ILE A 421 3.54 -5.70 -13.36
N ASN A 422 4.65 -4.98 -13.54
CA ASN A 422 5.06 -4.45 -14.84
C ASN A 422 5.23 -5.57 -15.88
N ALA A 423 5.86 -6.69 -15.50
CA ALA A 423 5.99 -7.85 -16.36
C ALA A 423 4.62 -8.44 -16.77
N MET A 424 3.64 -8.48 -15.85
CA MET A 424 2.28 -8.91 -16.15
C MET A 424 1.55 -7.94 -17.09
N ILE A 425 1.66 -6.63 -16.84
CA ILE A 425 1.07 -5.60 -17.71
C ILE A 425 1.66 -5.68 -19.11
N LEU A 426 2.98 -5.68 -19.24
CA LEU A 426 3.64 -5.80 -20.53
C LEU A 426 3.26 -7.09 -21.25
N SER A 427 3.09 -8.20 -20.53
CA SER A 427 2.61 -9.46 -21.13
C SER A 427 1.27 -9.31 -21.83
N LEU A 428 0.35 -8.53 -21.24
CA LEU A 428 -0.95 -8.24 -21.88
C LEU A 428 -0.77 -7.33 -23.10
N LEU A 429 0.05 -6.28 -22.98
CA LEU A 429 0.27 -5.31 -24.06
C LEU A 429 0.99 -5.91 -25.27
N PHE A 430 1.86 -6.91 -25.06
CA PHE A 430 2.52 -7.65 -26.16
C PHE A 430 1.62 -8.73 -26.80
N LYS A 431 0.48 -9.04 -26.20
CA LYS A 431 -0.40 -10.15 -26.64
C LYS A 431 -1.72 -9.69 -27.24
N ALA A 432 -2.27 -8.58 -26.78
CA ALA A 432 -3.63 -8.15 -27.10
C ALA A 432 -3.66 -6.69 -27.56
N LYS A 433 -4.59 -6.38 -28.48
CA LYS A 433 -4.85 -5.03 -28.96
C LYS A 433 -5.83 -4.28 -28.04
N PRO A 434 -5.94 -2.94 -28.18
CA PRO A 434 -6.86 -2.14 -27.35
C PRO A 434 -8.35 -2.48 -27.51
N ASP A 435 -8.77 -3.05 -28.65
CA ASP A 435 -10.13 -3.53 -28.90
C ASP A 435 -10.40 -4.92 -28.31
N GLU A 436 -9.37 -5.64 -27.90
CA GLU A 436 -9.46 -6.99 -27.33
C GLU A 436 -9.34 -6.96 -25.79
N VAL A 437 -8.40 -6.17 -25.26
CA VAL A 437 -8.15 -6.04 -23.82
C VAL A 437 -8.08 -4.57 -23.43
N ARG A 438 -8.87 -4.18 -22.44
CA ARG A 438 -8.89 -2.85 -21.86
C ARG A 438 -8.48 -2.92 -20.38
N LEU A 439 -7.85 -1.85 -19.89
CA LEU A 439 -7.27 -1.79 -18.58
C LEU A 439 -7.91 -0.68 -17.75
N ILE A 440 -8.13 -0.96 -16.44
CA ILE A 440 -8.37 0.04 -15.41
C ILE A 440 -7.20 -0.11 -14.43
N MET A 441 -6.42 0.95 -14.26
CA MET A 441 -5.27 0.95 -13.36
C MET A 441 -5.52 1.86 -12.17
N ILE A 442 -5.32 1.35 -10.96
CA ILE A 442 -5.52 2.08 -9.70
C ILE A 442 -4.20 2.10 -8.94
N ASP A 443 -3.60 3.28 -8.85
CA ASP A 443 -2.34 3.54 -8.17
C ASP A 443 -2.46 4.72 -7.19
N PRO A 444 -2.85 4.46 -5.95
CA PRO A 444 -3.03 5.52 -4.94
C PRO A 444 -1.76 6.30 -4.61
N LYS A 445 -0.59 5.75 -4.90
CA LYS A 445 0.72 6.33 -4.59
C LYS A 445 1.32 7.15 -5.72
N MET A 446 0.76 7.07 -6.93
CA MET A 446 1.28 7.74 -8.14
C MET A 446 2.74 7.37 -8.49
N LEU A 447 3.18 6.15 -8.17
CA LEU A 447 4.58 5.76 -8.29
C LEU A 447 4.83 4.74 -9.39
N GLU A 448 3.98 3.72 -9.48
CA GLU A 448 4.28 2.52 -10.27
C GLU A 448 3.54 2.49 -11.63
N MET A 449 2.31 3.02 -11.67
CA MET A 449 1.46 2.93 -12.86
C MET A 449 1.29 4.24 -13.62
N ALA A 450 1.77 5.36 -13.08
CA ALA A 450 1.67 6.67 -13.73
C ALA A 450 2.32 6.70 -15.13
N ILE A 451 3.33 5.86 -15.37
CA ILE A 451 3.99 5.72 -16.66
C ILE A 451 3.04 5.29 -17.79
N TYR A 452 2.05 4.43 -17.47
CA TYR A 452 1.08 3.89 -18.42
C TYR A 452 -0.05 4.86 -18.79
N ASP A 453 -0.10 6.05 -18.18
CA ASP A 453 -1.15 7.03 -18.50
C ASP A 453 -1.19 7.34 -20.00
N LYS A 454 -2.39 7.46 -20.55
CA LYS A 454 -2.69 7.72 -21.98
C LYS A 454 -2.36 6.60 -22.97
N ILE A 455 -2.04 5.38 -22.55
CA ILE A 455 -1.96 4.27 -23.53
C ILE A 455 -3.35 3.90 -24.07
N PRO A 456 -3.45 3.44 -25.32
CA PRO A 456 -4.75 3.13 -25.96
C PRO A 456 -5.59 2.07 -25.24
N HIS A 457 -4.96 1.23 -24.42
CA HIS A 457 -5.61 0.16 -23.66
C HIS A 457 -6.39 0.67 -22.44
N LEU A 458 -6.17 1.89 -21.96
CA LEU A 458 -6.84 2.41 -20.76
C LEU A 458 -8.32 2.75 -21.04
N LEU A 459 -9.22 2.36 -20.12
CA LEU A 459 -10.63 2.74 -20.10
C LEU A 459 -10.87 4.13 -19.49
N CYS A 460 -10.01 4.54 -18.60
CA CYS A 460 -10.00 5.84 -17.93
C CYS A 460 -8.54 6.22 -17.61
N PRO A 461 -8.22 7.48 -17.27
CA PRO A 461 -6.91 7.85 -16.75
C PRO A 461 -6.52 6.97 -15.55
N VAL A 462 -5.21 6.83 -15.29
CA VAL A 462 -4.74 6.09 -14.12
C VAL A 462 -5.34 6.70 -12.85
N VAL A 463 -6.04 5.89 -12.10
CA VAL A 463 -6.84 6.33 -10.94
C VAL A 463 -5.95 6.47 -9.73
N THR A 464 -5.87 7.67 -9.19
CA THR A 464 -5.02 7.99 -8.03
C THR A 464 -5.83 8.41 -6.81
N ASP A 465 -7.06 8.88 -7.01
CA ASP A 465 -7.98 9.27 -5.95
C ASP A 465 -8.83 8.10 -5.46
N MET A 466 -9.00 7.99 -4.14
CA MET A 466 -9.71 6.88 -3.50
C MET A 466 -11.20 6.83 -3.83
N LYS A 467 -11.84 8.00 -4.01
CA LYS A 467 -13.25 8.07 -4.39
C LYS A 467 -13.44 7.64 -5.84
N GLN A 468 -12.53 8.07 -6.73
CA GLN A 468 -12.52 7.64 -8.11
C GLN A 468 -12.23 6.12 -8.22
N ALA A 469 -11.35 5.56 -7.37
CA ALA A 469 -11.11 4.13 -7.31
C ALA A 469 -12.37 3.34 -6.93
N TYR A 470 -13.12 3.82 -5.93
CA TYR A 470 -14.42 3.26 -5.59
C TYR A 470 -15.40 3.32 -6.77
N ASN A 471 -15.48 4.48 -7.44
CA ASN A 471 -16.36 4.67 -8.61
C ASN A 471 -15.98 3.74 -9.78
N ALA A 472 -14.70 3.58 -10.07
CA ALA A 472 -14.22 2.67 -11.10
C ALA A 472 -14.56 1.20 -10.81
N LEU A 473 -14.42 0.75 -9.56
CA LEU A 473 -14.84 -0.58 -9.14
C LEU A 473 -16.36 -0.76 -9.20
N ASN A 474 -17.12 0.23 -8.81
CA ASN A 474 -18.58 0.21 -8.93
C ASN A 474 -19.02 0.18 -10.38
N TRP A 475 -18.39 0.98 -11.24
CA TRP A 475 -18.61 0.93 -12.69
C TRP A 475 -18.33 -0.47 -13.24
N ALA A 476 -17.23 -1.12 -12.84
CA ALA A 476 -16.90 -2.48 -13.27
C ALA A 476 -18.00 -3.50 -12.85
N VAL A 477 -18.60 -3.33 -11.67
CA VAL A 477 -19.75 -4.16 -11.25
C VAL A 477 -20.97 -3.90 -12.14
N ASN A 478 -21.30 -2.65 -12.43
CA ASN A 478 -22.43 -2.29 -13.29
C ASN A 478 -22.22 -2.78 -14.71
N GLU A 479 -21.01 -2.65 -15.26
CA GLU A 479 -20.66 -3.20 -16.59
C GLU A 479 -20.77 -4.72 -16.62
N MET A 480 -20.34 -5.41 -15.56
CA MET A 480 -20.54 -6.85 -15.42
C MET A 480 -22.02 -7.21 -15.50
N GLU A 481 -22.89 -6.51 -14.78
CA GLU A 481 -24.33 -6.76 -14.78
C GLU A 481 -24.97 -6.44 -16.12
N ARG A 482 -24.53 -5.35 -16.77
CA ARG A 482 -24.94 -5.00 -18.15
C ARG A 482 -24.59 -6.13 -19.13
N ARG A 483 -23.35 -6.63 -19.06
CA ARG A 483 -22.91 -7.76 -19.90
C ARG A 483 -23.74 -9.02 -19.66
N TYR A 484 -24.08 -9.32 -18.39
CA TYR A 484 -24.93 -10.47 -18.07
C TYR A 484 -26.33 -10.34 -18.67
N LYS A 485 -26.96 -9.16 -18.59
CA LYS A 485 -28.27 -8.90 -19.22
C LYS A 485 -28.20 -9.13 -20.74
N LEU A 486 -27.18 -8.61 -21.41
CA LEU A 486 -26.96 -8.82 -22.85
C LEU A 486 -26.73 -10.30 -23.18
N MET A 487 -25.81 -10.98 -22.49
CA MET A 487 -25.53 -12.40 -22.72
C MET A 487 -26.76 -13.28 -22.54
N SER A 488 -27.56 -13.00 -21.50
CA SER A 488 -28.81 -13.70 -21.23
C SER A 488 -29.80 -13.54 -22.39
N LYS A 489 -29.97 -12.31 -22.90
CA LYS A 489 -30.87 -12.03 -24.02
C LYS A 489 -30.43 -12.71 -25.31
N PHE A 490 -29.11 -12.78 -25.55
CA PHE A 490 -28.54 -13.48 -26.69
C PHE A 490 -28.37 -14.99 -26.48
N GLY A 491 -28.75 -15.54 -25.34
CA GLY A 491 -28.68 -16.98 -25.03
C GLY A 491 -27.25 -17.53 -25.00
N VAL A 492 -26.28 -16.73 -24.60
CA VAL A 492 -24.85 -17.12 -24.46
C VAL A 492 -24.43 -17.12 -23.00
N ARG A 493 -23.42 -17.96 -22.65
CA ARG A 493 -23.01 -18.17 -21.26
C ARG A 493 -21.75 -17.38 -20.84
N ASN A 494 -21.01 -16.84 -21.81
CA ASN A 494 -19.78 -16.11 -21.56
C ASN A 494 -19.49 -15.08 -22.67
N LEU A 495 -18.56 -14.16 -22.40
CA LEU A 495 -18.16 -13.09 -23.31
C LEU A 495 -17.62 -13.63 -24.64
N ALA A 496 -16.84 -14.72 -24.62
CA ALA A 496 -16.29 -15.31 -25.84
C ALA A 496 -17.42 -15.81 -26.78
N GLY A 497 -18.44 -16.46 -26.23
CA GLY A 497 -19.62 -16.87 -26.98
C GLY A 497 -20.43 -15.68 -27.49
N PHE A 498 -20.50 -14.59 -26.71
CA PHE A 498 -21.15 -13.35 -27.12
C PHE A 498 -20.41 -12.70 -28.28
N ASN A 499 -19.11 -12.50 -28.18
CA ASN A 499 -18.29 -11.95 -29.25
C ASN A 499 -18.31 -12.81 -30.52
N LYS A 500 -18.31 -14.15 -30.38
CA LYS A 500 -18.43 -15.06 -31.53
C LYS A 500 -19.73 -14.85 -32.27
N LYS A 501 -20.88 -14.69 -31.57
CA LYS A 501 -22.17 -14.40 -32.22
C LYS A 501 -22.17 -13.07 -32.96
N ILE A 502 -21.49 -12.04 -32.41
CA ILE A 502 -21.38 -10.75 -33.12
C ILE A 502 -20.58 -10.91 -34.38
N LEU A 503 -19.43 -11.59 -34.38
CA LEU A 503 -18.61 -11.83 -35.55
C LEU A 503 -19.37 -12.64 -36.62
N GLU A 504 -20.09 -13.68 -36.20
CA GLU A 504 -20.93 -14.49 -37.14
C GLU A 504 -22.07 -13.67 -37.78
N ALA A 505 -22.61 -12.67 -37.08
CA ALA A 505 -23.63 -11.76 -37.62
C ALA A 505 -22.99 -10.72 -38.57
N GLU A 506 -21.83 -10.16 -38.20
CA GLU A 506 -21.06 -9.24 -39.04
C GLU A 506 -20.63 -9.91 -40.36
N GLU A 507 -20.17 -11.16 -40.34
CA GLU A 507 -19.84 -11.97 -41.53
C GLU A 507 -21.04 -12.18 -42.45
N LYS A 508 -22.25 -12.24 -41.89
CA LYS A 508 -23.51 -12.34 -42.64
C LYS A 508 -24.05 -10.99 -43.12
N GLY A 509 -23.40 -9.88 -42.75
CA GLY A 509 -23.85 -8.52 -43.04
C GLY A 509 -25.00 -8.04 -42.14
N GLU A 510 -25.35 -8.79 -41.10
CA GLU A 510 -26.38 -8.43 -40.14
C GLU A 510 -25.75 -7.66 -38.95
N LYS A 511 -26.30 -6.49 -38.61
CA LYS A 511 -25.90 -5.76 -37.39
C LYS A 511 -26.84 -6.15 -36.26
N LEU A 512 -26.29 -6.74 -35.21
CA LEU A 512 -27.02 -7.00 -33.99
C LEU A 512 -27.25 -5.67 -33.26
N THR A 513 -28.49 -5.43 -32.83
CA THR A 513 -28.89 -4.20 -32.13
C THR A 513 -29.10 -4.42 -30.64
N ASN A 514 -28.94 -3.37 -29.88
CA ASN A 514 -29.10 -3.40 -28.41
C ASN A 514 -30.59 -3.61 -28.06
N PRO A 515 -30.96 -4.76 -27.47
CA PRO A 515 -32.35 -5.04 -27.10
C PRO A 515 -32.82 -4.20 -25.89
N PHE A 516 -31.94 -3.46 -25.26
CA PHE A 516 -32.21 -2.56 -24.14
C PHE A 516 -31.95 -1.09 -24.52
N SER A 517 -31.97 -0.76 -25.82
CA SER A 517 -31.81 0.61 -26.29
C SER A 517 -32.97 1.48 -25.77
N LEU A 518 -32.63 2.70 -25.37
CA LEU A 518 -33.60 3.72 -24.95
C LEU A 518 -34.40 4.28 -26.14
N THR A 519 -33.91 4.03 -27.36
CA THR A 519 -34.55 4.40 -28.65
C THR A 519 -34.97 3.14 -29.40
N PRO A 520 -36.18 2.59 -29.15
CA PRO A 520 -36.63 1.34 -29.83
C PRO A 520 -36.74 1.44 -31.34
N ASP A 521 -36.96 2.66 -31.87
CA ASP A 521 -37.13 2.93 -33.31
C ASP A 521 -35.80 3.00 -34.08
N ASP A 522 -34.67 3.29 -33.35
CA ASP A 522 -33.31 3.28 -33.93
C ASP A 522 -32.33 2.71 -32.87
N PRO A 523 -32.35 1.38 -32.67
CA PRO A 523 -31.56 0.75 -31.64
C PRO A 523 -30.07 0.74 -31.99
N GLU A 524 -29.24 1.09 -31.02
CA GLU A 524 -27.77 1.15 -31.13
C GLU A 524 -27.17 -0.19 -31.57
N PRO A 525 -26.23 -0.21 -32.54
CA PRO A 525 -25.51 -1.43 -32.90
C PRO A 525 -24.63 -1.92 -31.77
N ILE A 526 -24.59 -3.23 -31.60
CA ILE A 526 -23.71 -3.88 -30.63
C ILE A 526 -22.41 -4.28 -31.31
N TYR A 527 -21.29 -3.96 -30.69
CA TYR A 527 -19.96 -4.33 -31.15
C TYR A 527 -19.33 -5.37 -30.21
N LYS A 528 -18.26 -6.00 -30.67
CA LYS A 528 -17.42 -6.90 -29.89
C LYS A 528 -16.99 -6.20 -28.59
N ALA A 529 -17.22 -6.83 -27.46
CA ALA A 529 -16.85 -6.28 -26.17
C ALA A 529 -15.46 -6.76 -25.75
N PRO A 530 -14.55 -5.85 -25.37
CA PRO A 530 -13.22 -6.21 -24.90
C PRO A 530 -13.26 -6.89 -23.54
N VAL A 531 -12.23 -7.67 -23.23
CA VAL A 531 -11.96 -8.14 -21.88
C VAL A 531 -11.42 -6.95 -21.05
N ILE A 532 -11.83 -6.85 -19.80
CA ILE A 532 -11.40 -5.78 -18.90
C ILE A 532 -10.52 -6.37 -17.80
N VAL A 533 -9.34 -5.80 -17.61
CA VAL A 533 -8.45 -6.15 -16.49
C VAL A 533 -8.31 -4.94 -15.57
N VAL A 534 -8.74 -5.10 -14.32
CA VAL A 534 -8.60 -4.09 -13.28
C VAL A 534 -7.36 -4.43 -12.46
N ILE A 535 -6.41 -3.52 -12.39
CA ILE A 535 -5.13 -3.70 -11.70
C ILE A 535 -5.06 -2.69 -10.57
N ILE A 536 -4.85 -3.18 -9.35
CA ILE A 536 -4.71 -2.36 -8.13
C ILE A 536 -3.29 -2.57 -7.59
N ASP A 537 -2.47 -1.52 -7.53
CA ASP A 537 -1.09 -1.62 -7.03
C ASP A 537 -1.01 -1.77 -5.51
N GLU A 538 -1.85 -1.05 -4.78
CA GLU A 538 -1.85 -1.14 -3.32
C GLU A 538 -3.28 -1.23 -2.76
N LEU A 539 -3.72 -2.45 -2.55
CA LEU A 539 -5.05 -2.73 -1.98
C LEU A 539 -5.19 -2.19 -0.55
N ALA A 540 -4.10 -2.19 0.23
CA ALA A 540 -4.15 -1.74 1.62
C ALA A 540 -4.64 -0.29 1.75
N ASP A 541 -4.22 0.60 0.85
CA ASP A 541 -4.59 2.01 0.91
C ASP A 541 -6.09 2.20 0.63
N LEU A 542 -6.67 1.41 -0.27
CA LEU A 542 -8.13 1.38 -0.53
C LEU A 542 -8.90 0.83 0.68
N MET A 543 -8.41 -0.25 1.29
CA MET A 543 -9.05 -0.89 2.45
C MET A 543 -9.05 0.01 3.68
N MET A 544 -8.04 0.86 3.86
CA MET A 544 -7.95 1.80 4.99
C MET A 544 -8.98 2.92 4.92
N VAL A 545 -9.40 3.34 3.73
CA VAL A 545 -10.33 4.47 3.55
C VAL A 545 -11.79 4.02 3.55
N SER A 546 -12.11 2.94 2.86
CA SER A 546 -13.49 2.47 2.67
C SER A 546 -13.59 0.94 2.66
N GLY A 547 -12.89 0.27 3.57
CA GLY A 547 -12.64 -1.18 3.57
C GLY A 547 -13.85 -2.04 3.25
N LYS A 548 -14.96 -1.92 3.99
CA LYS A 548 -16.16 -2.76 3.76
C LYS A 548 -16.77 -2.58 2.37
N LYS A 549 -16.87 -1.34 1.89
CA LYS A 549 -17.46 -1.07 0.58
C LYS A 549 -16.58 -1.59 -0.56
N ILE A 550 -15.26 -1.40 -0.46
CA ILE A 550 -14.29 -1.91 -1.43
C ILE A 550 -14.28 -3.44 -1.41
N GLU A 551 -14.28 -4.06 -0.22
CA GLU A 551 -14.32 -5.51 -0.06
C GLU A 551 -15.56 -6.12 -0.72
N GLU A 552 -16.73 -5.52 -0.53
CA GLU A 552 -17.98 -5.96 -1.14
C GLU A 552 -17.93 -5.87 -2.68
N LEU A 553 -17.40 -4.78 -3.24
CA LEU A 553 -17.26 -4.63 -4.69
C LEU A 553 -16.29 -5.66 -5.28
N ILE A 554 -15.12 -5.82 -4.66
CA ILE A 554 -14.12 -6.82 -5.07
C ILE A 554 -14.72 -8.23 -5.00
N ALA A 555 -15.43 -8.56 -3.92
CA ALA A 555 -16.07 -9.86 -3.76
C ALA A 555 -17.15 -10.10 -4.84
N ARG A 556 -18.00 -9.11 -5.15
CA ARG A 556 -19.00 -9.21 -6.23
C ARG A 556 -18.35 -9.47 -7.59
N ILE A 557 -17.29 -8.72 -7.92
CA ILE A 557 -16.54 -8.94 -9.16
C ILE A 557 -15.92 -10.34 -9.14
N ALA A 558 -15.19 -10.70 -8.09
CA ALA A 558 -14.49 -11.97 -8.01
C ALA A 558 -15.41 -13.20 -8.08
N GLN A 559 -16.64 -13.09 -7.59
CA GLN A 559 -17.62 -14.19 -7.64
C GLN A 559 -18.23 -14.40 -9.02
N LYS A 560 -18.47 -13.33 -9.77
CA LYS A 560 -19.33 -13.39 -10.95
C LYS A 560 -18.65 -12.93 -12.25
N ALA A 561 -17.63 -12.08 -12.20
CA ALA A 561 -17.16 -11.36 -13.37
C ALA A 561 -16.39 -12.20 -14.42
N ARG A 562 -15.94 -13.41 -14.08
CA ARG A 562 -15.22 -14.31 -15.00
C ARG A 562 -15.95 -14.50 -16.33
N ALA A 563 -17.23 -14.84 -16.30
CA ALA A 563 -18.02 -15.06 -17.51
C ALA A 563 -18.27 -13.78 -18.30
N ALA A 564 -18.31 -12.63 -17.62
CA ALA A 564 -18.44 -11.30 -18.24
C ALA A 564 -17.11 -10.77 -18.82
N GLY A 565 -15.99 -11.48 -18.65
CA GLY A 565 -14.66 -11.07 -19.12
C GLY A 565 -14.10 -9.88 -18.35
N ILE A 566 -14.31 -9.82 -17.02
CA ILE A 566 -13.70 -8.82 -16.15
C ILE A 566 -12.83 -9.54 -15.14
N HIS A 567 -11.58 -9.14 -15.04
CA HIS A 567 -10.56 -9.79 -14.24
C HIS A 567 -9.89 -8.81 -13.28
N LEU A 568 -9.43 -9.30 -12.12
CA LEU A 568 -8.75 -8.50 -11.09
C LEU A 568 -7.31 -8.97 -10.90
N VAL A 569 -6.39 -8.03 -10.83
CA VAL A 569 -5.05 -8.20 -10.29
C VAL A 569 -4.93 -7.30 -9.07
N LEU A 570 -4.97 -7.88 -7.88
CA LEU A 570 -4.96 -7.17 -6.60
C LEU A 570 -3.57 -7.27 -6.01
N ALA A 571 -2.86 -6.16 -5.88
CA ALA A 571 -1.54 -6.16 -5.29
C ALA A 571 -1.50 -5.42 -3.95
N THR A 572 -0.58 -5.84 -3.05
CA THR A 572 -0.35 -5.16 -1.78
C THR A 572 1.07 -5.40 -1.26
N GLN A 573 1.63 -4.37 -0.62
CA GLN A 573 2.88 -4.46 0.14
C GLN A 573 2.63 -4.71 1.63
N ARG A 574 1.35 -4.72 2.08
CA ARG A 574 0.95 -4.92 3.47
C ARG A 574 0.07 -6.16 3.59
N PRO A 575 0.66 -7.36 3.67
CA PRO A 575 -0.09 -8.62 3.72
C PRO A 575 -0.68 -8.89 5.12
N SER A 576 -1.47 -7.96 5.65
CA SER A 576 -2.19 -8.14 6.91
C SER A 576 -3.56 -8.78 6.70
N VAL A 577 -4.13 -9.35 7.76
CA VAL A 577 -5.46 -9.99 7.73
C VAL A 577 -6.57 -8.97 7.43
N ASP A 578 -6.37 -7.71 7.82
CA ASP A 578 -7.32 -6.62 7.57
C ASP A 578 -7.35 -6.20 6.09
N VAL A 579 -6.28 -6.45 5.34
CA VAL A 579 -6.16 -6.18 3.90
C VAL A 579 -6.53 -7.40 3.08
N ILE A 580 -5.97 -8.55 3.40
CA ILE A 580 -6.24 -9.84 2.75
C ILE A 580 -7.26 -10.61 3.60
N THR A 581 -8.50 -10.15 3.53
CA THR A 581 -9.59 -10.71 4.34
C THR A 581 -9.99 -12.12 3.90
N GLY A 582 -10.72 -12.82 4.77
CA GLY A 582 -11.26 -14.13 4.42
C GLY A 582 -12.17 -14.11 3.20
N LEU A 583 -12.93 -13.02 2.99
CA LEU A 583 -13.83 -12.86 1.85
C LEU A 583 -13.05 -12.71 0.53
N ILE A 584 -11.96 -11.92 0.52
CA ILE A 584 -11.07 -11.80 -0.63
C ILE A 584 -10.41 -13.14 -0.94
N LYS A 585 -9.86 -13.82 0.07
CA LYS A 585 -9.20 -15.14 -0.13
C LYS A 585 -10.12 -16.22 -0.66
N ALA A 586 -11.38 -16.22 -0.25
CA ALA A 586 -12.37 -17.20 -0.72
C ALA A 586 -12.73 -17.03 -2.20
N ASN A 587 -12.64 -15.80 -2.73
CA ASN A 587 -13.07 -15.46 -4.08
C ASN A 587 -11.92 -15.22 -5.07
N VAL A 588 -10.69 -15.00 -4.57
CA VAL A 588 -9.46 -14.85 -5.36
C VAL A 588 -8.55 -16.06 -5.10
N PRO A 589 -8.71 -17.15 -5.85
CA PRO A 589 -8.03 -18.40 -5.54
C PRO A 589 -6.57 -18.42 -5.97
N THR A 590 -6.18 -17.60 -6.96
CA THR A 590 -4.80 -17.52 -7.44
C THR A 590 -4.01 -16.53 -6.60
N ARG A 591 -2.85 -16.96 -6.12
CA ARG A 591 -2.03 -16.16 -5.23
C ARG A 591 -0.58 -16.20 -5.62
N ILE A 592 0.05 -15.05 -5.61
CA ILE A 592 1.47 -14.87 -5.84
C ILE A 592 2.05 -14.17 -4.61
N SER A 593 3.01 -14.80 -3.97
CA SER A 593 3.73 -14.20 -2.86
C SER A 593 5.20 -14.02 -3.24
N PHE A 594 5.63 -12.79 -3.33
CA PHE A 594 7.04 -12.44 -3.27
C PHE A 594 7.55 -12.59 -1.84
N GLN A 595 8.83 -12.28 -1.60
CA GLN A 595 9.40 -12.33 -0.27
C GLN A 595 8.59 -11.49 0.72
N VAL A 596 8.38 -12.03 1.92
CA VAL A 596 7.72 -11.38 3.05
C VAL A 596 8.58 -11.45 4.30
N SER A 597 8.28 -10.59 5.28
CA SER A 597 9.10 -10.45 6.50
C SER A 597 8.89 -11.60 7.50
N SER A 598 7.72 -12.23 7.51
CA SER A 598 7.38 -13.19 8.54
C SER A 598 6.61 -14.41 8.01
N LYS A 599 6.66 -15.52 8.78
CA LYS A 599 5.83 -16.72 8.53
C LYS A 599 4.34 -16.42 8.62
N VAL A 600 3.95 -15.39 9.40
CA VAL A 600 2.55 -14.99 9.55
C VAL A 600 2.07 -14.36 8.24
N ASP A 601 2.86 -13.48 7.64
CA ASP A 601 2.54 -12.83 6.36
C ASP A 601 2.41 -13.89 5.25
N SER A 602 3.34 -14.86 5.20
CA SER A 602 3.27 -15.98 4.25
C SER A 602 1.95 -16.75 4.39
N ARG A 603 1.53 -17.06 5.64
CA ARG A 603 0.24 -17.73 5.89
C ARG A 603 -0.95 -16.86 5.55
N THR A 604 -0.85 -15.56 5.74
CA THR A 604 -1.93 -14.63 5.36
C THR A 604 -2.18 -14.67 3.86
N ILE A 605 -1.12 -14.77 3.04
CA ILE A 605 -1.21 -14.80 1.58
C ILE A 605 -1.54 -16.22 1.08
N LEU A 606 -0.69 -17.20 1.43
CA LEU A 606 -0.67 -18.54 0.83
C LEU A 606 -1.36 -19.63 1.67
N ASP A 607 -1.86 -19.29 2.85
CA ASP A 607 -2.35 -20.22 3.89
C ASP A 607 -1.25 -21.18 4.40
N GLN A 608 0.00 -20.99 4.00
CA GLN A 608 1.16 -21.79 4.40
C GLN A 608 2.43 -20.95 4.50
N GLN A 609 3.43 -21.45 5.19
CA GLN A 609 4.74 -20.81 5.30
C GLN A 609 5.60 -21.08 4.05
N GLY A 610 6.66 -20.27 3.86
CA GLY A 610 7.68 -20.47 2.82
C GLY A 610 8.03 -19.21 2.05
N ALA A 611 7.16 -18.20 1.98
CA ALA A 611 7.47 -16.93 1.33
C ALA A 611 8.48 -16.09 2.11
N GLU A 612 8.61 -16.30 3.42
CA GLU A 612 9.63 -15.66 4.27
C GLU A 612 11.05 -16.18 3.99
N ALA A 613 11.17 -17.34 3.33
CA ALA A 613 12.46 -17.95 2.95
C ALA A 613 12.88 -17.62 1.52
N LEU A 614 12.12 -16.80 0.79
CA LEU A 614 12.46 -16.35 -0.55
C LEU A 614 13.62 -15.35 -0.54
N LEU A 615 14.28 -15.20 -1.70
CA LEU A 615 15.51 -14.45 -1.83
C LEU A 615 15.32 -12.96 -2.16
N GLY A 616 14.08 -12.53 -2.39
CA GLY A 616 13.78 -11.20 -2.92
C GLY A 616 14.10 -11.05 -4.42
N MET A 617 14.10 -9.82 -4.93
CA MET A 617 14.45 -9.50 -6.32
C MET A 617 13.70 -10.34 -7.37
N GLY A 618 12.38 -10.50 -7.17
CA GLY A 618 11.51 -11.23 -8.09
C GLY A 618 11.30 -12.71 -7.75
N ASP A 619 12.00 -13.26 -6.74
CA ASP A 619 11.75 -14.62 -6.29
C ASP A 619 10.38 -14.74 -5.63
N MET A 620 9.51 -15.62 -6.10
CA MET A 620 8.12 -15.71 -5.69
C MET A 620 7.61 -17.15 -5.60
N LEU A 621 6.52 -17.30 -4.84
CA LEU A 621 5.71 -18.51 -4.79
C LEU A 621 4.39 -18.26 -5.54
N TYR A 622 4.14 -19.04 -6.56
CA TYR A 622 2.89 -19.02 -7.33
C TYR A 622 2.00 -20.19 -6.92
N MET A 623 0.78 -19.89 -6.51
CA MET A 623 -0.25 -20.87 -6.18
C MET A 623 -1.38 -20.78 -7.20
N ALA A 624 -1.45 -21.77 -8.08
CA ALA A 624 -2.51 -21.86 -9.07
C ALA A 624 -3.87 -22.23 -8.43
N PRO A 625 -4.99 -21.86 -9.05
CA PRO A 625 -6.32 -22.19 -8.53
C PRO A 625 -6.51 -23.69 -8.42
N GLY A 626 -7.03 -24.14 -7.27
CA GLY A 626 -7.27 -25.57 -7.01
C GLY A 626 -6.03 -26.41 -6.66
N THR A 627 -4.84 -25.80 -6.59
CA THR A 627 -3.62 -26.48 -6.12
C THR A 627 -3.36 -26.08 -4.66
N GLY A 628 -3.06 -27.06 -3.81
CA GLY A 628 -2.70 -26.78 -2.41
C GLY A 628 -1.22 -26.48 -2.21
N LEU A 629 -0.38 -26.66 -3.23
CA LEU A 629 1.08 -26.50 -3.16
C LEU A 629 1.55 -25.38 -4.07
N PRO A 630 2.25 -24.36 -3.53
CA PRO A 630 2.82 -23.30 -4.34
C PRO A 630 4.08 -23.78 -5.07
N VAL A 631 4.24 -23.32 -6.30
CA VAL A 631 5.41 -23.52 -7.13
C VAL A 631 6.33 -22.30 -7.00
N ARG A 632 7.63 -22.52 -6.81
CA ARG A 632 8.61 -21.44 -6.81
C ARG A 632 8.90 -21.00 -8.24
N VAL A 633 8.82 -19.70 -8.46
CA VAL A 633 9.07 -19.06 -9.76
C VAL A 633 10.03 -17.89 -9.56
N HIS A 634 11.04 -17.81 -10.40
CA HIS A 634 11.90 -16.64 -10.45
C HIS A 634 11.33 -15.66 -11.44
N GLY A 635 10.79 -14.57 -10.91
CA GLY A 635 10.00 -13.57 -11.66
C GLY A 635 10.80 -12.93 -12.80
N ALA A 636 10.10 -12.66 -13.88
CA ALA A 636 10.68 -11.98 -15.02
C ALA A 636 11.05 -10.53 -14.65
N PHE A 637 12.28 -10.15 -14.95
CA PHE A 637 12.80 -8.81 -14.77
C PHE A 637 12.55 -7.99 -16.03
N VAL A 638 12.10 -6.77 -15.84
CA VAL A 638 11.98 -5.72 -16.84
C VAL A 638 12.45 -4.41 -16.22
N SER A 639 13.26 -3.65 -16.94
CA SER A 639 13.74 -2.35 -16.50
C SER A 639 12.71 -1.25 -16.75
N ASP A 640 12.82 -0.15 -16.01
CA ASP A 640 11.94 1.02 -16.22
C ASP A 640 12.12 1.62 -17.62
N ASP A 641 13.33 1.59 -18.16
CA ASP A 641 13.61 2.05 -19.53
C ASP A 641 12.90 1.20 -20.59
N GLU A 642 12.81 -0.14 -20.40
CA GLU A 642 12.05 -1.02 -21.29
C GLU A 642 10.55 -0.69 -21.23
N VAL A 643 10.01 -0.48 -20.02
CA VAL A 643 8.62 -0.07 -19.84
C VAL A 643 8.35 1.25 -20.56
N HIS A 644 9.22 2.25 -20.40
CA HIS A 644 9.11 3.54 -21.09
C HIS A 644 9.08 3.38 -22.61
N ARG A 645 10.02 2.62 -23.19
CA ARG A 645 10.08 2.40 -24.65
C ARG A 645 8.78 1.78 -25.20
N VAL A 646 8.22 0.79 -24.48
CA VAL A 646 6.97 0.14 -24.89
C VAL A 646 5.78 1.10 -24.78
N VAL A 647 5.71 1.86 -23.69
CA VAL A 647 4.62 2.82 -23.47
C VAL A 647 4.65 3.95 -24.50
N GLU A 648 5.83 4.52 -24.80
CA GLU A 648 5.99 5.54 -25.82
C GLU A 648 5.56 5.02 -27.20
N TRP A 649 6.00 3.83 -27.56
CA TRP A 649 5.58 3.20 -28.80
C TRP A 649 4.05 3.05 -28.91
N LEU A 650 3.39 2.63 -27.80
CA LEU A 650 1.93 2.49 -27.76
C LEU A 650 1.22 3.85 -27.90
N LYS A 651 1.75 4.91 -27.30
CA LYS A 651 1.21 6.27 -27.39
C LYS A 651 1.37 6.86 -28.80
N GLU A 652 2.44 6.52 -29.50
CA GLU A 652 2.63 6.91 -30.90
C GLU A 652 1.66 6.22 -31.86
N LYS A 653 1.23 5.00 -31.55
CA LYS A 653 0.32 4.20 -32.39
C LYS A 653 -1.16 4.55 -32.20
N GLY A 654 -1.56 5.12 -31.08
CA GLY A 654 -2.94 5.50 -30.85
C GLY A 654 -3.16 6.31 -29.59
N GLU A 655 -4.18 7.13 -29.62
CA GLU A 655 -4.63 7.89 -28.44
C GLU A 655 -5.52 7.02 -27.55
N ALA A 656 -5.53 7.35 -26.26
CA ALA A 656 -6.41 6.69 -25.29
C ALA A 656 -7.88 7.08 -25.57
N ASN A 657 -8.71 6.07 -25.81
CA ASN A 657 -10.15 6.24 -25.96
C ASN A 657 -10.83 5.97 -24.61
N TYR A 658 -10.93 6.99 -23.79
CA TYR A 658 -11.54 6.89 -22.46
C TYR A 658 -13.08 6.76 -22.55
N ILE A 659 -13.66 6.00 -21.63
CA ILE A 659 -15.12 5.87 -21.49
C ILE A 659 -15.59 6.86 -20.43
N ASP A 660 -16.53 7.73 -20.78
CA ASP A 660 -17.15 8.65 -19.84
C ASP A 660 -17.91 7.90 -18.73
N GLY A 661 -17.95 8.47 -17.53
CA GLY A 661 -18.69 7.90 -16.40
C GLY A 661 -17.97 6.81 -15.62
N VAL A 662 -16.75 6.38 -15.99
CA VAL A 662 -15.98 5.37 -15.22
C VAL A 662 -15.55 5.94 -13.87
N LEU A 663 -15.13 7.21 -13.82
CA LEU A 663 -14.62 7.89 -12.63
C LEU A 663 -15.68 8.75 -11.94
N GLU A 664 -16.75 9.08 -12.65
CA GLU A 664 -17.87 9.82 -12.12
C GLU A 664 -18.73 8.86 -11.28
N GLY A 665 -19.01 9.22 -10.02
CA GLY A 665 -20.00 8.48 -9.25
C GLY A 665 -21.31 8.56 -9.98
N ALA A 666 -22.00 7.45 -10.18
CA ALA A 666 -23.41 7.54 -10.51
C ALA A 666 -24.04 8.44 -9.44
N ASP A 667 -24.58 9.60 -9.85
CA ASP A 667 -25.41 10.41 -8.98
C ASP A 667 -26.39 9.45 -8.30
N GLU A 668 -26.50 9.54 -6.97
CA GLU A 668 -27.42 8.70 -6.21
C GLU A 668 -28.86 8.79 -6.77
N SER A 669 -29.15 9.82 -7.56
CA SER A 669 -30.39 10.00 -8.34
C SER A 669 -30.54 9.06 -9.55
N ASN A 670 -29.44 8.50 -10.12
CA ASN A 670 -29.53 7.59 -11.28
C ASN A 670 -29.38 6.11 -10.89
N ALA A 671 -28.92 5.77 -9.69
CA ALA A 671 -28.95 4.40 -9.19
C ALA A 671 -30.40 3.92 -8.97
N ASP A 672 -31.32 4.83 -8.67
CA ASP A 672 -32.75 4.53 -8.54
C ASP A 672 -33.47 4.35 -9.90
N ALA A 673 -32.91 4.87 -11.01
CA ALA A 673 -33.51 4.72 -12.34
C ALA A 673 -33.28 3.34 -12.97
N PHE A 674 -32.18 2.63 -12.62
CA PHE A 674 -31.89 1.28 -13.12
C PHE A 674 -32.45 0.16 -12.27
N THR A 675 -32.88 0.44 -11.02
CA THR A 675 -33.59 -0.52 -10.17
C THR A 675 -35.09 -0.46 -10.30
N SER A 676 -35.65 0.50 -11.02
CA SER A 676 -37.10 0.69 -11.21
C SER A 676 -37.70 -0.05 -12.40
N GLU A 677 -36.93 -0.85 -13.16
CA GLU A 677 -37.48 -1.74 -14.22
C GLU A 677 -37.49 -3.24 -13.86
N SER A 678 -37.25 -3.65 -12.64
CA SER A 678 -37.75 -4.94 -12.16
C SER A 678 -39.14 -4.68 -11.57
N GLY A 679 -40.15 -5.03 -12.35
CA GLY A 679 -41.57 -4.84 -12.02
C GLY A 679 -41.91 -5.10 -10.57
N GLY A 680 -42.46 -4.10 -9.96
CA GLY A 680 -43.04 -3.95 -8.66
C GLY A 680 -43.44 -5.21 -7.92
N GLU A 681 -42.71 -5.54 -6.90
CA GLU A 681 -43.32 -5.94 -5.65
C GLU A 681 -43.21 -4.71 -4.74
N ALA A 682 -44.33 -4.08 -4.45
CA ALA A 682 -44.44 -3.06 -3.41
C ALA A 682 -43.84 -3.64 -2.13
N ASP A 683 -43.06 -2.84 -1.38
CA ASP A 683 -42.45 -3.30 -0.12
C ASP A 683 -43.56 -4.06 0.65
N PRO A 684 -43.36 -5.33 1.05
CA PRO A 684 -44.38 -6.14 1.70
C PRO A 684 -44.93 -5.51 2.98
N LEU A 685 -44.31 -4.45 3.48
CA LEU A 685 -44.80 -3.66 4.62
C LEU A 685 -45.55 -2.40 4.19
N TYR A 686 -45.73 -2.13 2.89
CA TYR A 686 -46.38 -0.91 2.41
C TYR A 686 -47.85 -0.81 2.88
N ASP A 687 -48.63 -1.86 2.71
CA ASP A 687 -50.06 -1.89 3.13
C ASP A 687 -50.20 -1.78 4.63
N GLN A 688 -49.26 -2.38 5.40
CA GLN A 688 -49.27 -2.24 6.86
C GLN A 688 -48.88 -0.82 7.28
N ALA A 689 -47.96 -0.19 6.58
CA ALA A 689 -47.59 1.20 6.84
C ALA A 689 -48.72 2.16 6.52
N VAL A 690 -49.46 1.95 5.41
CA VAL A 690 -50.65 2.69 5.05
C VAL A 690 -51.76 2.56 6.13
N ALA A 691 -52.03 1.33 6.59
CA ALA A 691 -53.00 1.08 7.66
C ALA A 691 -52.64 1.84 8.96
N ILE A 692 -51.37 1.79 9.37
CA ILE A 692 -50.87 2.51 10.57
C ILE A 692 -51.02 4.03 10.43
N VAL A 693 -50.73 4.59 9.26
CA VAL A 693 -50.86 6.05 8.99
C VAL A 693 -52.31 6.50 9.01
N LEU A 694 -53.21 5.70 8.43
CA LEU A 694 -54.64 5.98 8.38
C LEU A 694 -55.30 5.84 9.76
N GLU A 695 -54.97 4.77 10.51
CA GLU A 695 -55.52 4.51 11.85
C GLU A 695 -55.10 5.61 12.84
N ASN A 696 -53.85 6.01 12.82
CA ASN A 696 -53.35 7.05 13.73
C ASN A 696 -53.57 8.49 13.22
N LYS A 697 -54.09 8.64 12.01
CA LYS A 697 -54.32 9.94 11.35
C LYS A 697 -53.13 10.89 11.35
N ARG A 698 -51.91 10.32 11.31
CA ARG A 698 -50.64 11.05 11.42
C ARG A 698 -49.57 10.47 10.52
N PRO A 699 -49.26 11.06 9.36
CA PRO A 699 -48.20 10.58 8.44
C PRO A 699 -46.83 11.04 8.92
N SER A 700 -46.26 10.27 9.84
CA SER A 700 -44.97 10.57 10.47
C SER A 700 -44.00 9.37 10.31
N ILE A 701 -42.78 9.65 9.84
CA ILE A 701 -41.69 8.66 9.71
C ILE A 701 -41.46 7.93 11.04
N SER A 702 -41.44 8.68 12.15
CA SER A 702 -41.22 8.13 13.49
C SER A 702 -42.37 7.24 13.97
N LEU A 703 -43.59 7.43 13.48
CA LEU A 703 -44.73 6.57 13.78
C LEU A 703 -44.58 5.21 13.09
N VAL A 704 -44.35 5.24 11.77
CA VAL A 704 -44.15 4.03 10.94
C VAL A 704 -42.93 3.23 11.43
N GLN A 705 -41.85 3.91 11.74
CA GLN A 705 -40.62 3.29 12.28
C GLN A 705 -40.91 2.53 13.59
N ARG A 706 -41.62 3.11 14.53
CA ARG A 706 -41.93 2.48 15.84
C ARG A 706 -42.90 1.32 15.73
N HIS A 707 -43.94 1.46 14.93
CA HIS A 707 -44.95 0.41 14.81
C HIS A 707 -44.44 -0.82 14.03
N LEU A 708 -43.71 -0.59 12.92
CA LEU A 708 -43.16 -1.67 12.09
C LEU A 708 -41.76 -2.16 12.54
N ARG A 709 -41.15 -1.47 13.52
CA ARG A 709 -39.76 -1.77 14.00
C ARG A 709 -38.74 -1.81 12.88
N ILE A 710 -38.81 -0.88 11.94
CA ILE A 710 -37.93 -0.79 10.78
C ILE A 710 -36.97 0.41 10.92
N GLY A 711 -35.91 0.44 10.11
CA GLY A 711 -34.97 1.56 10.08
C GLY A 711 -35.61 2.85 9.52
N TYR A 712 -35.05 4.01 9.92
CA TYR A 712 -35.54 5.34 9.51
C TYR A 712 -35.68 5.49 7.99
N ASN A 713 -34.64 5.06 7.21
CA ASN A 713 -34.64 5.18 5.75
C ASN A 713 -35.76 4.36 5.08
N ARG A 714 -36.08 3.16 5.61
CA ARG A 714 -37.15 2.32 5.07
C ARG A 714 -38.53 2.92 5.40
N ALA A 715 -38.70 3.48 6.60
CA ALA A 715 -39.95 4.20 6.98
C ALA A 715 -40.13 5.48 6.16
N ALA A 716 -39.03 6.17 5.83
CA ALA A 716 -39.09 7.38 4.99
C ALA A 716 -39.53 7.03 3.56
N ARG A 717 -38.96 5.96 2.96
CA ARG A 717 -39.36 5.49 1.62
C ARG A 717 -40.83 5.08 1.55
N LEU A 718 -41.32 4.34 2.53
CA LEU A 718 -42.73 3.97 2.59
C LEU A 718 -43.67 5.21 2.60
N LEU A 719 -43.29 6.28 3.30
CA LEU A 719 -44.06 7.53 3.30
C LEU A 719 -43.90 8.34 2.00
N GLU A 720 -42.73 8.27 1.33
CA GLU A 720 -42.53 8.85 0.00
C GLU A 720 -43.36 8.11 -1.06
N ASP A 721 -43.46 6.80 -0.96
CA ASP A 721 -44.29 6.02 -1.87
C ASP A 721 -45.79 6.30 -1.64
N MET A 722 -46.23 6.54 -0.38
CA MET A 722 -47.56 7.04 -0.09
C MET A 722 -47.81 8.45 -0.64
N GLU A 723 -46.79 9.30 -0.69
CA GLU A 723 -46.83 10.63 -1.29
C GLU A 723 -46.98 10.54 -2.82
N LYS A 724 -46.17 9.65 -3.48
CA LYS A 724 -46.30 9.38 -4.91
C LYS A 724 -47.68 8.78 -5.28
N ALA A 725 -48.21 7.93 -4.40
CA ALA A 725 -49.55 7.35 -4.55
C ALA A 725 -50.68 8.35 -4.26
N GLY A 726 -50.39 9.60 -3.82
CA GLY A 726 -51.39 10.61 -3.53
C GLY A 726 -52.17 10.42 -2.22
N LEU A 727 -51.69 9.53 -1.34
CA LEU A 727 -52.29 9.26 -0.04
C LEU A 727 -51.94 10.32 1.02
N VAL A 728 -50.73 10.89 0.94
CA VAL A 728 -50.26 11.94 1.84
C VAL A 728 -49.69 13.13 1.06
N SER A 729 -49.74 14.33 1.65
CA SER A 729 -49.21 15.54 1.04
C SER A 729 -47.70 15.59 1.03
N LYS A 730 -47.12 16.44 0.15
CA LYS A 730 -45.71 16.81 0.22
C LYS A 730 -45.38 17.40 1.60
N MET A 731 -44.13 17.17 2.00
CA MET A 731 -43.63 17.68 3.27
C MET A 731 -43.65 19.22 3.28
N GLY A 732 -44.43 19.81 4.18
CA GLY A 732 -44.54 21.25 4.34
C GLY A 732 -43.33 21.85 5.09
N ASN A 733 -43.15 23.18 5.06
CA ASN A 733 -42.05 23.93 5.68
C ASN A 733 -41.85 23.70 7.19
N GLY A 734 -42.79 23.00 7.85
CA GLY A 734 -42.72 22.61 9.28
C GLY A 734 -42.44 21.11 9.51
N GLY A 735 -42.11 20.33 8.49
CA GLY A 735 -41.85 18.88 8.63
C GLY A 735 -43.10 18.01 8.80
N ASN A 736 -44.31 18.58 8.64
CA ASN A 736 -45.58 17.87 8.77
C ASN A 736 -46.13 17.52 7.37
N ARG A 737 -46.73 16.33 7.25
CA ARG A 737 -47.52 15.88 6.09
C ARG A 737 -48.99 15.74 6.50
N GLU A 738 -49.91 15.85 5.55
CA GLU A 738 -51.35 15.70 5.75
C GLU A 738 -51.89 14.54 4.90
N ILE A 739 -52.92 13.86 5.35
CA ILE A 739 -53.56 12.76 4.62
C ILE A 739 -54.53 13.38 3.60
N LEU A 740 -54.30 13.13 2.30
CA LEU A 740 -55.07 13.71 1.20
C LEU A 740 -56.28 12.86 0.79
N HIS A 741 -56.20 11.53 0.97
CA HIS A 741 -57.30 10.61 0.59
C HIS A 741 -57.76 9.81 1.82
N ARG A 742 -59.07 9.90 2.14
CA ARG A 742 -59.76 8.96 3.01
C ARG A 742 -60.44 7.93 2.11
N PRO A 743 -60.16 6.62 2.22
CA PRO A 743 -61.04 5.65 1.59
C PRO A 743 -62.44 5.85 2.14
N SER A 744 -63.42 6.09 1.25
CA SER A 744 -64.83 6.05 1.60
C SER A 744 -65.17 4.68 2.16
N GLU A 745 -65.83 4.63 3.35
CA GLU A 745 -66.41 3.46 3.97
C GLU A 745 -67.30 2.65 3.00
#